data_bcaf3f9c0aaceafc427b8f4ba118a22b
#
_entry.id   bcaf3f9c0aaceafc427b8f4ba118a22b
#
_cell.length_a   1.000
_cell.length_b   1.000
_cell.length_c   1.000
_cell.angle_alpha   90.00
_cell.angle_beta   90.00
_cell.angle_gamma   90.00
#
_symmetry.space_group_name_H-M   'P 1'
#
loop_
_entity.id
_entity.type
_entity.pdbx_description
1 polymer ?
#
loop_
_entity_poly.entity_id
_entity_poly.type
_entity_poly.pdbx_seq_one_letter_code
_entity_poly.pdbx_strand_id
1 'polypeptide(L)'
;MNIVNSPPTTFADLLQKTLYCSRYAKRALETDHRLLNWLQESYATPCSRTEMQVLLQQSGLDLNDETGLARAVRKLRKQVMVKLILRDLNGLADLNEVMQTMTALAEVCVQRAQACLTRALHAQFGSPSGEASATAQELLVIAMGKLGGGELNVSSDIDLIFVYPEDGETDGPHKLSNHEFFTRLGRRLINIINELTADGYVFRVDMRLRPYGDSGPLVTSFAALEEYLISQGREWERYAWIKARVIAPADSPQTAELTQLVQPFVYRKYLDFGAIDSMRKLHTQIRQEVQRRDRLNNIKLGPGGIREIEFTAQVFQLIRGGSDARLRIRPTRGVLRQLVENAQLSAPVVAGLDAAYVFLRNLEHRLQYLDDQQTQELPGKAEDQEIIAHAMGYADYAALLKELDRHRALVSQQFEQIFGSQQTEQAEALLAGHPNDAQLWREDITAEELHTALEKLGYHAAPDSAQRLLQLRAGNRYRQLPELSKQRLDRLIPQFIILSAQHSDPDATLSRLLTLLEGVSRRAAYLAFLAEYPQALQRLTRLVAASSWASEYLTLHPALLDELLDAREMYQPPQWQQFDHDLQTRLDDCAEDAERQLDVLRHAQQEQTFHLLAMDLQGLLPLETLSDHLSDLADLMLRHVLALCWSSARRRHRDDAKFAIIAYGKLGGKELGYASDLDLIFLYDDDHPDAQENYARLAQRINTMLGSYTSSGRLYETDLRLRPNGASGLLVSSIEAFAEYQQSQAWVWEHQALTRARFSAGDTRIGTAFEQIRRRVLCQPRDLTTLRKEILAMRQKMLDGHPNDTGLFDIKHDRGGMVDIEFMVQYIVLAYAHQHPQLTANIGNLALLKLAGELGLIPVDIAEQTRALYRTLRQTQHRMRLNNLSPCRIEQGEIETAACRKLWEMLFEESL
;
A
#
# COMPACT_ATOMS: atom_id res chain seq x y z
N MET A 1 -2.03 26.99 33.18
CA MET A 1 -1.06 27.53 34.17
C MET A 1 -0.80 28.98 33.85
N ASN A 2 -1.05 29.87 34.81
CA ASN A 2 -0.92 31.31 34.66
C ASN A 2 0.58 31.67 34.49
N ILE A 3 0.90 32.27 33.34
CA ILE A 3 2.20 32.88 33.11
C ILE A 3 2.24 34.13 33.99
N VAL A 4 2.95 34.05 35.11
CA VAL A 4 3.34 35.22 35.92
C VAL A 4 4.26 36.05 35.01
N ASN A 5 3.92 37.30 34.76
CA ASN A 5 4.78 38.28 34.10
C ASN A 5 6.05 38.47 34.94
N SER A 6 7.10 37.69 34.62
CA SER A 6 8.45 37.95 35.14
C SER A 6 9.03 39.13 34.35
N PRO A 7 9.84 40.00 35.00
CA PRO A 7 10.53 41.12 34.33
C PRO A 7 11.41 40.58 33.19
N PRO A 8 11.70 41.40 32.16
CA PRO A 8 12.50 40.94 31.02
C PRO A 8 13.85 40.43 31.52
N THR A 9 14.10 39.16 31.32
CA THR A 9 15.34 38.45 31.71
C THR A 9 16.52 39.08 30.97
N THR A 10 17.48 39.64 31.69
CA THR A 10 18.66 40.24 31.06
C THR A 10 19.59 39.15 30.48
N PHE A 11 20.46 39.50 29.52
CA PHE A 11 21.48 38.56 29.03
C PHE A 11 22.33 37.98 30.16
N ALA A 12 22.61 38.78 31.22
CA ALA A 12 23.38 38.31 32.37
C ALA A 12 22.65 37.18 33.12
N ASP A 13 21.33 37.29 33.31
CA ASP A 13 20.53 36.25 33.98
C ASP A 13 20.50 34.95 33.14
N LEU A 14 20.31 35.06 31.80
CA LEU A 14 20.35 33.93 30.88
C LEU A 14 21.72 33.24 30.90
N LEU A 15 22.79 34.03 30.90
CA LEU A 15 24.13 33.54 30.94
C LEU A 15 24.45 32.85 32.29
N GLN A 16 24.02 33.40 33.41
CA GLN A 16 24.20 32.80 34.72
C GLN A 16 23.60 31.39 34.81
N LYS A 17 22.34 31.29 34.39
CA LYS A 17 21.68 29.98 34.34
C LYS A 17 22.41 28.98 33.41
N THR A 18 22.88 29.46 32.25
CA THR A 18 23.61 28.63 31.28
C THR A 18 24.94 28.09 31.88
N LEU A 19 25.70 28.97 32.55
CA LEU A 19 26.98 28.61 33.20
C LEU A 19 26.75 27.65 34.38
N TYR A 20 25.64 27.74 35.08
CA TYR A 20 25.28 26.80 36.13
C TYR A 20 24.91 25.43 35.58
N CYS A 21 24.12 25.38 34.52
CA CYS A 21 23.59 24.14 33.96
C CYS A 21 24.52 23.43 32.96
N SER A 22 25.59 24.08 32.47
CA SER A 22 26.52 23.52 31.48
C SER A 22 27.97 23.84 31.79
N ARG A 23 28.71 22.85 32.28
CA ARG A 23 30.17 22.95 32.48
C ARG A 23 30.91 23.12 31.14
N TYR A 24 30.37 22.56 30.05
CA TYR A 24 30.94 22.76 28.72
C TYR A 24 30.84 24.23 28.30
N ALA A 25 29.68 24.86 28.40
CA ALA A 25 29.51 26.28 28.05
C ALA A 25 30.37 27.19 28.92
N LYS A 26 30.44 26.88 30.22
CA LYS A 26 31.31 27.59 31.16
C LYS A 26 32.78 27.57 30.73
N ARG A 27 33.36 26.40 30.50
CA ARG A 27 34.77 26.27 30.04
C ARG A 27 35.00 26.99 28.70
N ALA A 28 34.02 26.89 27.76
CA ALA A 28 34.13 27.50 26.44
C ALA A 28 34.17 29.02 26.48
N LEU A 29 33.37 29.63 27.36
CA LEU A 29 33.25 31.10 27.50
C LEU A 29 34.34 31.71 28.36
N GLU A 30 34.85 30.99 29.39
CA GLU A 30 35.98 31.42 30.21
C GLU A 30 37.28 31.46 29.41
N THR A 31 37.44 30.62 28.40
CA THR A 31 38.65 30.54 27.56
C THR A 31 38.65 31.47 26.36
N ASP A 32 37.49 32.04 25.98
CA ASP A 32 37.34 32.82 24.73
C ASP A 32 36.39 34.02 24.91
N HIS A 33 36.93 35.18 25.26
CA HIS A 33 36.17 36.41 25.43
C HIS A 33 35.53 36.92 24.13
N ARG A 34 36.08 36.55 22.94
CA ARG A 34 35.46 36.93 21.65
C ARG A 34 34.16 36.14 21.44
N LEU A 35 34.15 34.88 21.88
CA LEU A 35 32.95 34.05 21.84
C LEU A 35 31.82 34.63 22.73
N LEU A 36 32.15 35.15 23.91
CA LEU A 36 31.20 35.78 24.82
C LEU A 36 30.56 37.04 24.19
N ASN A 37 31.38 37.92 23.59
CA ASN A 37 30.89 39.15 22.93
C ASN A 37 29.97 38.81 21.76
N TRP A 38 30.40 37.86 20.91
CA TRP A 38 29.58 37.40 19.81
C TRP A 38 28.23 36.76 20.28
N LEU A 39 28.27 36.00 21.35
CA LEU A 39 27.07 35.39 21.95
C LEU A 39 26.10 36.46 22.42
N GLN A 40 26.60 37.51 23.09
CA GLN A 40 25.79 38.64 23.56
C GLN A 40 25.08 39.39 22.43
N GLU A 41 25.70 39.49 21.26
CA GLU A 41 25.13 40.15 20.09
C GLU A 41 24.16 39.27 19.33
N SER A 42 24.32 37.93 19.39
CA SER A 42 23.62 36.98 18.50
C SER A 42 22.58 36.06 19.17
N TYR A 43 22.54 36.00 20.53
CA TYR A 43 21.71 35.00 21.24
C TYR A 43 20.20 35.08 20.95
N ALA A 44 19.69 36.28 20.62
CA ALA A 44 18.26 36.50 20.45
C ALA A 44 17.66 35.75 19.24
N THR A 45 18.44 35.47 18.22
CA THR A 45 18.00 34.82 16.99
C THR A 45 18.50 33.38 16.86
N PRO A 46 17.74 32.46 16.23
CA PRO A 46 18.24 31.11 15.94
C PRO A 46 19.48 31.13 15.04
N CYS A 47 20.34 30.10 15.19
CA CYS A 47 21.50 29.96 14.32
C CYS A 47 21.13 29.23 13.04
N SER A 48 20.87 29.97 11.97
CA SER A 48 20.48 29.42 10.66
C SER A 48 21.66 28.82 9.88
N ARG A 49 21.37 27.97 8.89
CA ARG A 49 22.39 27.45 7.93
C ARG A 49 23.17 28.59 7.26
N THR A 50 22.49 29.64 6.86
CA THR A 50 23.12 30.81 6.23
C THR A 50 24.09 31.51 7.21
N GLU A 51 23.69 31.70 8.48
CA GLU A 51 24.56 32.26 9.50
C GLU A 51 25.80 31.38 9.73
N MET A 52 25.67 30.06 9.76
CA MET A 52 26.79 29.14 9.88
C MET A 52 27.80 29.26 8.70
N GLN A 53 27.29 29.43 7.48
CA GLN A 53 28.12 29.67 6.30
C GLN A 53 28.86 31.02 6.38
N VAL A 54 28.22 32.06 6.84
CA VAL A 54 28.83 33.39 7.08
C VAL A 54 29.93 33.29 8.16
N LEU A 55 29.65 32.61 9.27
CA LEU A 55 30.63 32.40 10.35
C LEU A 55 31.87 31.63 9.85
N LEU A 56 31.71 30.63 8.99
CA LEU A 56 32.84 29.97 8.35
C LEU A 56 33.67 30.92 7.50
N GLN A 57 33.03 31.73 6.65
CA GLN A 57 33.72 32.71 5.81
C GLN A 57 34.45 33.78 6.61
N GLN A 58 33.86 34.22 7.71
CA GLN A 58 34.43 35.23 8.64
C GLN A 58 35.50 34.67 9.57
N SER A 59 35.76 33.35 9.55
CA SER A 59 36.73 32.70 10.43
C SER A 59 38.16 33.20 10.28
N GLY A 60 38.48 33.85 9.16
CA GLY A 60 39.82 34.32 8.80
C GLY A 60 40.80 33.20 8.47
N LEU A 61 40.29 31.96 8.28
CA LEU A 61 41.10 30.76 7.94
C LEU A 61 40.89 30.44 6.44
N ASP A 62 41.92 29.82 5.84
CA ASP A 62 41.78 29.34 4.46
C ASP A 62 40.89 28.11 4.42
N LEU A 63 39.70 28.26 3.87
CA LEU A 63 38.73 27.19 3.75
C LEU A 63 38.99 26.25 2.55
N ASN A 64 40.00 26.52 1.76
CA ASN A 64 40.43 25.66 0.66
C ASN A 64 41.62 24.77 1.08
N ASP A 65 42.29 25.10 2.20
CA ASP A 65 43.28 24.26 2.83
C ASP A 65 42.64 23.35 3.87
N GLU A 66 43.04 22.08 3.89
CA GLU A 66 42.50 21.05 4.79
C GLU A 66 42.65 21.42 6.25
N THR A 67 43.84 21.93 6.63
CA THR A 67 44.16 22.32 8.01
C THR A 67 43.38 23.56 8.44
N GLY A 68 43.28 24.54 7.56
CA GLY A 68 42.51 25.78 7.80
C GLY A 68 41.00 25.45 7.95
N LEU A 69 40.47 24.64 7.07
CA LEU A 69 39.07 24.20 7.15
C LEU A 69 38.78 23.38 8.41
N ALA A 70 39.65 22.42 8.76
CA ALA A 70 39.50 21.60 9.95
C ALA A 70 39.42 22.45 11.24
N ARG A 71 40.19 23.51 11.34
CA ARG A 71 40.09 24.48 12.45
C ARG A 71 38.82 25.33 12.38
N ALA A 72 38.43 25.76 11.20
CA ALA A 72 37.24 26.60 11.01
C ALA A 72 35.95 25.87 11.43
N VAL A 73 35.76 24.60 11.03
CA VAL A 73 34.55 23.81 11.37
C VAL A 73 34.50 23.49 12.88
N ARG A 74 35.61 23.31 13.56
CA ARG A 74 35.66 23.14 15.03
C ARG A 74 35.28 24.43 15.77
N LYS A 75 35.77 25.59 15.32
CA LYS A 75 35.34 26.90 15.84
C LYS A 75 33.85 27.12 15.62
N LEU A 76 33.34 26.85 14.42
CA LEU A 76 31.92 26.94 14.13
C LEU A 76 31.10 26.08 15.09
N ARG A 77 31.48 24.82 15.30
CA ARG A 77 30.79 23.96 16.26
C ARG A 77 30.72 24.57 17.64
N LYS A 78 31.85 25.09 18.15
CA LYS A 78 31.91 25.72 19.45
C LYS A 78 30.96 26.91 19.57
N GLN A 79 30.89 27.78 18.54
CA GLN A 79 30.00 28.91 18.50
C GLN A 79 28.52 28.49 18.51
N VAL A 80 28.15 27.58 17.59
CA VAL A 80 26.77 27.08 17.49
C VAL A 80 26.34 26.38 18.77
N MET A 81 27.19 25.52 19.34
CA MET A 81 26.88 24.78 20.56
C MET A 81 26.60 25.72 21.75
N VAL A 82 27.48 26.71 22.01
CA VAL A 82 27.29 27.64 23.15
C VAL A 82 26.03 28.50 22.97
N LYS A 83 25.75 28.98 21.75
CA LYS A 83 24.53 29.75 21.43
C LYS A 83 23.27 28.88 21.64
N LEU A 84 23.30 27.65 21.16
CA LEU A 84 22.18 26.72 21.26
C LEU A 84 21.89 26.31 22.70
N ILE A 85 22.93 26.01 23.49
CA ILE A 85 22.82 25.69 24.93
C ILE A 85 22.18 26.85 25.70
N LEU A 86 22.61 28.08 25.45
CA LEU A 86 22.02 29.25 26.08
C LEU A 86 20.55 29.41 25.72
N ARG A 87 20.21 29.30 24.43
CA ARG A 87 18.82 29.44 23.96
C ARG A 87 17.90 28.36 24.53
N ASP A 88 18.31 27.08 24.48
CA ASP A 88 17.50 25.94 24.92
C ASP A 88 17.31 25.91 26.46
N LEU A 89 18.35 26.14 27.24
CA LEU A 89 18.26 26.14 28.71
C LEU A 89 17.38 27.30 29.24
N ASN A 90 17.25 28.37 28.46
CA ASN A 90 16.44 29.54 28.82
C ASN A 90 15.07 29.58 28.13
N GLY A 91 14.68 28.51 27.40
CA GLY A 91 13.38 28.43 26.73
C GLY A 91 13.21 29.37 25.54
N LEU A 92 14.33 29.88 24.97
CA LEU A 92 14.35 30.67 23.74
C LEU A 92 14.34 29.79 22.48
N ALA A 93 14.73 28.52 22.61
CA ALA A 93 14.66 27.51 21.59
C ALA A 93 13.75 26.35 22.04
N ASP A 94 12.98 25.79 21.09
CA ASP A 94 12.23 24.55 21.30
C ASP A 94 13.05 23.33 20.84
N LEU A 95 12.54 22.12 21.09
CA LEU A 95 13.18 20.88 20.66
C LEU A 95 13.47 20.85 19.15
N ASN A 96 12.57 21.38 18.31
CA ASN A 96 12.76 21.38 16.86
C ASN A 96 13.92 22.28 16.44
N GLU A 97 14.04 23.49 17.05
CA GLU A 97 15.18 24.38 16.79
C GLU A 97 16.49 23.70 17.14
N VAL A 98 16.57 23.02 18.30
CA VAL A 98 17.80 22.32 18.72
C VAL A 98 18.19 21.24 17.71
N MET A 99 17.25 20.36 17.34
CA MET A 99 17.50 19.28 16.41
C MET A 99 17.87 19.77 15.01
N GLN A 100 17.14 20.77 14.49
CA GLN A 100 17.39 21.35 13.17
C GLN A 100 18.73 22.08 13.11
N THR A 101 19.09 22.84 14.15
CA THR A 101 20.38 23.55 14.22
C THR A 101 21.54 22.56 14.23
N MET A 102 21.47 21.49 15.03
CA MET A 102 22.54 20.49 15.08
C MET A 102 22.64 19.69 13.78
N THR A 103 21.50 19.37 13.17
CA THR A 103 21.47 18.72 11.86
C THR A 103 22.09 19.61 10.78
N ALA A 104 21.71 20.89 10.72
CA ALA A 104 22.28 21.86 9.78
C ALA A 104 23.80 22.05 9.98
N LEU A 105 24.26 22.09 11.23
CA LEU A 105 25.69 22.16 11.56
C LEU A 105 26.46 20.98 10.99
N ALA A 106 25.96 19.74 11.22
CA ALA A 106 26.60 18.53 10.70
C ALA A 106 26.66 18.54 9.16
N GLU A 107 25.56 18.89 8.51
CA GLU A 107 25.48 18.98 7.05
C GLU A 107 26.43 20.03 6.49
N VAL A 108 26.47 21.25 7.05
CA VAL A 108 27.38 22.33 6.61
C VAL A 108 28.84 21.89 6.74
N CYS A 109 29.19 21.27 7.87
CA CYS A 109 30.57 20.80 8.08
C CYS A 109 30.96 19.68 7.10
N VAL A 110 30.10 18.68 6.88
CA VAL A 110 30.39 17.57 5.96
C VAL A 110 30.45 18.06 4.51
N GLN A 111 29.52 18.91 4.06
CA GLN A 111 29.50 19.46 2.70
C GLN A 111 30.74 20.29 2.39
N ARG A 112 31.14 21.15 3.33
CA ARG A 112 32.35 21.99 3.15
C ARG A 112 33.62 21.15 3.13
N ALA A 113 33.71 20.15 4.03
CA ALA A 113 34.86 19.24 4.08
C ALA A 113 34.96 18.42 2.78
N GLN A 114 33.86 17.82 2.32
CA GLN A 114 33.84 17.09 1.07
C GLN A 114 34.25 17.96 -0.13
N ALA A 115 33.68 19.15 -0.26
CA ALA A 115 34.00 20.05 -1.38
C ALA A 115 35.48 20.51 -1.39
N CYS A 116 36.06 20.73 -0.23
CA CYS A 116 37.50 21.06 -0.13
C CYS A 116 38.36 19.88 -0.55
N LEU A 117 38.09 18.70 0.01
CA LEU A 117 38.87 17.47 -0.24
C LEU A 117 38.74 16.99 -1.71
N THR A 118 37.53 17.05 -2.28
CA THR A 118 37.31 16.69 -3.68
C THR A 118 38.16 17.55 -4.61
N ARG A 119 38.18 18.86 -4.40
CA ARG A 119 39.04 19.77 -5.18
C ARG A 119 40.52 19.42 -5.07
N ALA A 120 40.99 19.13 -3.85
CA ALA A 120 42.38 18.78 -3.61
C ALA A 120 42.76 17.45 -4.30
N LEU A 121 41.88 16.44 -4.26
CA LEU A 121 42.10 15.16 -4.91
C LEU A 121 42.00 15.25 -6.44
N HIS A 122 41.04 16.05 -6.97
CA HIS A 122 40.97 16.31 -8.41
C HIS A 122 42.23 16.95 -8.95
N ALA A 123 42.81 17.93 -8.22
CA ALA A 123 44.08 18.56 -8.60
C ALA A 123 45.26 17.57 -8.64
N GLN A 124 45.22 16.50 -7.83
CA GLN A 124 46.27 15.51 -7.72
C GLN A 124 46.12 14.32 -8.66
N PHE A 125 44.88 13.81 -8.84
CA PHE A 125 44.60 12.55 -9.53
C PHE A 125 43.68 12.70 -10.74
N GLY A 126 43.14 13.89 -11.01
CA GLY A 126 42.09 14.10 -12.00
C GLY A 126 40.70 13.78 -11.45
N SER A 127 39.70 13.86 -12.33
CA SER A 127 38.30 13.61 -11.98
C SER A 127 37.94 12.14 -12.19
N PRO A 128 37.24 11.47 -11.26
CA PRO A 128 36.74 10.11 -11.45
C PRO A 128 35.64 10.10 -12.49
N SER A 129 35.67 9.16 -13.42
CA SER A 129 34.67 8.95 -14.47
C SER A 129 34.09 7.54 -14.43
N GLY A 130 32.83 7.40 -14.87
CA GLY A 130 32.17 6.09 -14.95
C GLY A 130 32.68 5.28 -16.15
N GLU A 131 32.83 3.98 -16.01
CA GLU A 131 33.28 3.07 -17.06
C GLU A 131 32.28 2.95 -18.21
N ALA A 132 30.98 2.84 -17.90
CA ALA A 132 29.93 2.71 -18.90
C ALA A 132 29.35 4.08 -19.32
N SER A 133 29.12 4.98 -18.38
CA SER A 133 28.50 6.28 -18.65
C SER A 133 29.45 7.32 -19.20
N ALA A 134 30.75 7.18 -18.95
CA ALA A 134 31.80 8.17 -19.19
C ALA A 134 31.51 9.56 -18.54
N THR A 135 30.61 9.61 -17.57
CA THR A 135 30.28 10.84 -16.83
C THR A 135 31.14 10.98 -15.58
N ALA A 136 31.33 12.23 -15.11
CA ALA A 136 32.01 12.49 -13.86
C ALA A 136 31.25 11.85 -12.69
N GLN A 137 31.98 11.16 -11.82
CA GLN A 137 31.46 10.48 -10.64
C GLN A 137 31.68 11.30 -9.38
N GLU A 138 30.77 11.19 -8.42
CA GLU A 138 30.86 11.86 -7.13
C GLU A 138 30.58 10.92 -5.95
N LEU A 139 31.16 11.25 -4.80
CA LEU A 139 30.88 10.54 -3.56
C LEU A 139 29.58 11.05 -2.95
N LEU A 140 28.62 10.19 -2.73
CA LEU A 140 27.41 10.50 -1.99
C LEU A 140 27.59 10.10 -0.52
N VAL A 141 27.42 11.08 0.38
CA VAL A 141 27.44 10.87 1.82
C VAL A 141 26.01 10.71 2.31
N ILE A 142 25.68 9.50 2.74
CA ILE A 142 24.38 9.16 3.30
C ILE A 142 24.43 9.28 4.82
N ALA A 143 23.58 10.12 5.39
CA ALA A 143 23.36 10.20 6.82
C ALA A 143 22.32 9.16 7.23
N MET A 144 22.61 8.42 8.28
CA MET A 144 21.75 7.42 8.88
C MET A 144 21.25 7.91 10.26
N GLY A 145 20.42 7.13 10.91
CA GLY A 145 20.00 7.36 12.29
C GLY A 145 19.38 8.74 12.54
N LYS A 146 19.82 9.40 13.59
CA LYS A 146 19.27 10.73 13.98
C LYS A 146 19.61 11.83 12.96
N LEU A 147 20.80 11.82 12.38
CA LEU A 147 21.20 12.80 11.37
C LEU A 147 20.35 12.63 10.09
N GLY A 148 20.20 11.41 9.63
CA GLY A 148 19.35 11.11 8.47
C GLY A 148 17.89 11.51 8.68
N GLY A 149 17.37 11.31 9.89
CA GLY A 149 16.03 11.72 10.30
C GLY A 149 15.82 13.22 10.48
N GLY A 150 16.89 14.03 10.44
CA GLY A 150 16.81 15.46 10.76
C GLY A 150 16.58 15.75 12.26
N GLU A 151 16.97 14.80 13.13
CA GLU A 151 16.68 14.81 14.57
C GLU A 151 17.98 14.70 15.41
N LEU A 152 19.09 15.29 14.93
CA LEU A 152 20.39 15.15 15.57
C LEU A 152 20.41 15.80 16.97
N ASN A 153 20.96 15.09 17.94
CA ASN A 153 21.23 15.63 19.26
C ASN A 153 22.52 16.48 19.30
N VAL A 154 22.70 17.21 20.37
CA VAL A 154 23.84 18.11 20.55
C VAL A 154 25.19 17.39 20.68
N SER A 155 25.22 16.22 21.31
CA SER A 155 26.45 15.42 21.45
C SER A 155 26.28 13.98 20.98
N SER A 156 25.55 13.78 19.88
CA SER A 156 25.47 12.49 19.20
C SER A 156 26.67 12.26 18.29
N ASP A 157 26.98 11.00 18.04
CA ASP A 157 27.67 10.56 16.84
C ASP A 157 26.82 10.79 15.59
N ILE A 158 27.46 10.86 14.46
CA ILE A 158 26.84 10.87 13.15
C ILE A 158 27.13 9.55 12.45
N ASP A 159 26.06 8.83 12.13
CA ASP A 159 26.14 7.57 11.39
C ASP A 159 26.19 7.89 9.90
N LEU A 160 27.24 7.45 9.19
CA LEU A 160 27.44 7.74 7.77
C LEU A 160 27.64 6.46 6.96
N ILE A 161 27.20 6.50 5.68
CA ILE A 161 27.54 5.51 4.65
C ILE A 161 28.01 6.29 3.42
N PHE A 162 29.06 5.76 2.77
CA PHE A 162 29.65 6.37 1.57
C PHE A 162 29.38 5.48 0.35
N VAL A 163 28.75 6.07 -0.66
CA VAL A 163 28.47 5.37 -1.92
C VAL A 163 28.85 6.25 -3.11
N TYR A 164 29.09 5.62 -4.26
CA TYR A 164 29.31 6.30 -5.54
C TYR A 164 28.58 5.53 -6.66
N PRO A 165 28.15 6.23 -7.73
CA PRO A 165 27.28 5.62 -8.74
C PRO A 165 27.94 4.47 -9.49
N GLU A 166 29.14 4.67 -10.09
CA GLU A 166 29.68 3.75 -11.07
C GLU A 166 31.20 3.53 -10.87
N ASP A 167 31.65 2.29 -11.09
CA ASP A 167 33.08 1.96 -11.13
C ASP A 167 33.73 2.60 -12.37
N GLY A 168 35.05 2.80 -12.33
CA GLY A 168 35.81 3.43 -13.36
C GLY A 168 37.14 3.96 -12.86
N GLU A 169 37.76 4.90 -13.57
CA GLU A 169 39.09 5.45 -13.27
C GLU A 169 39.10 6.97 -13.36
N THR A 170 40.08 7.60 -12.68
CA THR A 170 40.34 9.04 -12.80
C THR A 170 41.06 9.37 -14.12
N ASP A 171 40.83 10.59 -14.64
CA ASP A 171 41.42 11.08 -15.91
C ASP A 171 42.78 11.74 -15.77
N GLY A 172 43.36 11.81 -14.58
CA GLY A 172 44.63 12.46 -14.31
C GLY A 172 45.86 11.63 -14.65
N PRO A 173 47.06 12.21 -14.46
CA PRO A 173 48.34 11.56 -14.82
C PRO A 173 48.67 10.34 -13.96
N HIS A 174 48.11 10.30 -12.74
CA HIS A 174 48.21 9.15 -11.82
C HIS A 174 46.83 8.56 -11.65
N LYS A 175 46.46 7.63 -12.51
CA LYS A 175 45.14 7.01 -12.49
C LYS A 175 44.89 6.23 -11.20
N LEU A 176 43.73 6.44 -10.65
CA LEU A 176 43.17 5.66 -9.53
C LEU A 176 41.85 5.08 -9.95
N SER A 177 41.48 3.88 -9.44
CA SER A 177 40.09 3.43 -9.55
C SER A 177 39.16 4.35 -8.74
N ASN A 178 37.90 4.46 -9.18
CA ASN A 178 36.89 5.23 -8.45
C ASN A 178 36.78 4.77 -6.98
N HIS A 179 36.83 3.47 -6.74
CA HIS A 179 36.86 2.90 -5.39
C HIS A 179 38.05 3.42 -4.55
N GLU A 180 39.25 3.46 -5.11
CA GLU A 180 40.43 3.93 -4.39
C GLU A 180 40.40 5.46 -4.15
N PHE A 181 39.96 6.21 -5.17
CA PHE A 181 39.80 7.66 -5.09
C PHE A 181 38.80 8.03 -3.97
N PHE A 182 37.60 7.44 -3.97
CA PHE A 182 36.59 7.72 -2.97
C PHE A 182 36.92 7.15 -1.58
N THR A 183 37.66 6.06 -1.50
CA THR A 183 38.19 5.57 -0.22
C THR A 183 39.16 6.58 0.42
N ARG A 184 40.04 7.22 -0.38
CA ARG A 184 40.94 8.27 0.11
C ARG A 184 40.16 9.51 0.55
N LEU A 185 39.17 9.92 -0.25
CA LEU A 185 38.27 11.04 0.08
C LEU A 185 37.52 10.78 1.38
N GLY A 186 36.88 9.61 1.54
CA GLY A 186 36.12 9.23 2.73
C GLY A 186 36.96 9.19 3.99
N ARG A 187 38.18 8.64 3.93
CA ARG A 187 39.11 8.63 5.09
C ARG A 187 39.50 10.03 5.54
N ARG A 188 39.83 10.91 4.59
CA ARG A 188 40.20 12.30 4.92
C ARG A 188 39.00 13.08 5.46
N LEU A 189 37.78 12.83 4.91
CA LEU A 189 36.55 13.43 5.41
C LEU A 189 36.26 13.04 6.87
N ILE A 190 36.40 11.75 7.19
CA ILE A 190 36.24 11.24 8.56
C ILE A 190 37.29 11.94 9.50
N ASN A 191 38.54 12.08 9.07
CA ASN A 191 39.58 12.70 9.88
C ASN A 191 39.22 14.17 10.18
N ILE A 192 38.81 14.97 9.20
CA ILE A 192 38.41 16.37 9.43
C ILE A 192 37.31 16.48 10.49
N ILE A 193 36.31 15.61 10.41
CA ILE A 193 35.13 15.69 11.27
C ILE A 193 35.36 15.06 12.65
N ASN A 194 36.02 13.92 12.73
CA ASN A 194 36.14 13.11 13.97
C ASN A 194 37.35 13.36 14.80
N GLU A 195 38.48 13.82 14.21
CA GLU A 195 39.73 13.95 14.94
C GLU A 195 39.68 14.97 16.08
N LEU A 196 40.14 14.58 17.27
CA LEU A 196 40.26 15.46 18.43
C LEU A 196 41.58 16.24 18.37
N THR A 197 41.48 17.56 18.30
CA THR A 197 42.62 18.47 18.27
C THR A 197 42.58 19.45 19.45
N ALA A 198 43.51 20.40 19.51
CA ALA A 198 43.48 21.47 20.50
C ALA A 198 42.21 22.37 20.38
N ASP A 199 41.62 22.46 19.18
CA ASP A 199 40.35 23.18 18.94
C ASP A 199 39.11 22.31 19.21
N GLY A 200 39.29 21.06 19.70
CA GLY A 200 38.22 20.08 19.92
C GLY A 200 37.99 19.17 18.72
N TYR A 201 36.75 18.61 18.59
CA TYR A 201 36.30 17.81 17.46
C TYR A 201 35.01 18.43 16.87
N VAL A 202 34.59 17.98 15.70
CA VAL A 202 33.29 18.43 15.10
C VAL A 202 32.20 17.48 15.51
N PHE A 203 32.25 16.21 15.05
CA PHE A 203 31.35 15.13 15.46
C PHE A 203 32.09 13.81 15.51
N ARG A 204 31.72 12.92 16.40
CA ARG A 204 32.12 11.52 16.32
C ARG A 204 31.44 10.88 15.09
N VAL A 205 32.21 10.13 14.30
CA VAL A 205 31.70 9.48 13.09
C VAL A 205 31.59 7.98 13.32
N ASP A 206 30.40 7.42 13.08
CA ASP A 206 30.16 5.97 13.09
C ASP A 206 29.90 5.47 11.68
N MET A 207 30.70 4.49 11.24
CA MET A 207 30.58 3.88 9.89
C MET A 207 30.08 2.43 9.94
N ARG A 208 29.62 1.94 11.12
CA ARG A 208 29.23 0.53 11.31
C ARG A 208 27.94 0.12 10.59
N LEU A 209 27.13 1.07 10.16
CA LEU A 209 25.90 0.82 9.37
C LEU A 209 26.17 0.60 7.89
N ARG A 210 27.44 0.70 7.42
CA ARG A 210 27.79 0.40 6.02
C ARG A 210 27.67 -1.08 5.69
N PRO A 211 27.51 -1.46 4.42
CA PRO A 211 27.50 -2.86 4.00
C PRO A 211 28.64 -3.68 4.62
N TYR A 212 28.31 -4.84 5.19
CA TYR A 212 29.21 -5.75 5.94
C TYR A 212 29.82 -5.14 7.23
N GLY A 213 29.34 -3.98 7.70
CA GLY A 213 29.81 -3.33 8.92
C GLY A 213 31.32 -3.05 8.92
N ASP A 214 32.00 -3.33 10.03
CA ASP A 214 33.46 -3.07 10.16
C ASP A 214 34.33 -3.92 9.24
N SER A 215 33.84 -5.05 8.76
CA SER A 215 34.53 -5.93 7.82
C SER A 215 34.43 -5.48 6.36
N GLY A 216 33.45 -4.60 6.04
CA GLY A 216 33.18 -4.14 4.70
C GLY A 216 34.06 -2.98 4.23
N PRO A 217 34.08 -2.70 2.92
CA PRO A 217 34.78 -1.56 2.35
C PRO A 217 34.23 -0.25 2.90
N LEU A 218 35.04 0.80 2.91
CA LEU A 218 34.65 2.12 3.40
C LEU A 218 33.66 2.81 2.46
N VAL A 219 33.79 2.56 1.17
CA VAL A 219 32.94 3.09 0.10
C VAL A 219 32.41 1.95 -0.76
N THR A 220 31.23 2.09 -1.35
CA THR A 220 30.56 1.04 -2.12
C THR A 220 29.95 1.64 -3.37
N SER A 221 30.09 0.99 -4.56
CA SER A 221 29.37 1.40 -5.76
C SER A 221 27.88 1.08 -5.65
N PHE A 222 27.02 1.71 -6.47
CA PHE A 222 25.58 1.42 -6.48
C PHE A 222 25.30 -0.04 -6.81
N ALA A 223 26.00 -0.60 -7.79
CA ALA A 223 25.85 -2.01 -8.16
C ALA A 223 26.18 -2.95 -6.98
N ALA A 224 27.29 -2.69 -6.27
CA ALA A 224 27.66 -3.49 -5.11
C ALA A 224 26.71 -3.30 -3.91
N LEU A 225 26.15 -2.09 -3.74
CA LEU A 225 25.13 -1.82 -2.73
C LEU A 225 23.85 -2.58 -3.04
N GLU A 226 23.40 -2.57 -4.29
CA GLU A 226 22.18 -3.29 -4.73
C GLU A 226 22.32 -4.78 -4.50
N GLU A 227 23.43 -5.38 -4.94
CA GLU A 227 23.72 -6.80 -4.73
C GLU A 227 23.73 -7.16 -3.23
N TYR A 228 24.34 -6.30 -2.40
CA TYR A 228 24.34 -6.47 -0.95
C TYR A 228 22.93 -6.45 -0.36
N LEU A 229 22.11 -5.44 -0.70
CA LEU A 229 20.77 -5.28 -0.16
C LEU A 229 19.84 -6.45 -0.56
N ILE A 230 20.01 -6.99 -1.79
CA ILE A 230 19.24 -8.13 -2.29
C ILE A 230 19.67 -9.44 -1.61
N SER A 231 20.98 -9.69 -1.51
CA SER A 231 21.51 -11.00 -1.12
C SER A 231 21.80 -11.14 0.38
N GLN A 232 22.22 -10.06 1.06
CA GLN A 232 22.72 -10.06 2.44
C GLN A 232 21.95 -9.11 3.38
N GLY A 233 21.15 -8.21 2.85
CA GLY A 233 20.44 -7.18 3.62
C GLY A 233 19.52 -7.79 4.70
N ARG A 234 19.66 -7.33 5.96
CA ARG A 234 18.97 -7.86 7.13
C ARG A 234 17.83 -6.94 7.56
N GLU A 235 16.86 -7.47 8.32
CA GLU A 235 15.71 -6.70 8.79
C GLU A 235 16.09 -5.48 9.65
N TRP A 236 17.14 -5.58 10.49
CA TRP A 236 17.61 -4.45 11.27
C TRP A 236 18.24 -3.34 10.38
N GLU A 237 18.81 -3.70 9.23
CA GLU A 237 19.32 -2.72 8.25
C GLU A 237 18.17 -2.01 7.55
N ARG A 238 17.10 -2.73 7.17
CA ARG A 238 15.87 -2.11 6.66
C ARG A 238 15.35 -1.05 7.61
N TYR A 239 15.30 -1.36 8.90
CA TYR A 239 14.91 -0.42 9.95
C TYR A 239 15.85 0.81 10.00
N ALA A 240 17.16 0.64 9.87
CA ALA A 240 18.11 1.73 9.84
C ALA A 240 17.97 2.61 8.59
N TRP A 241 17.75 2.00 7.43
CA TRP A 241 17.60 2.68 6.14
C TRP A 241 16.32 3.54 6.01
N ILE A 242 15.30 3.37 6.86
CA ILE A 242 14.12 4.26 6.91
C ILE A 242 14.54 5.73 7.04
N LYS A 243 15.56 6.00 7.86
CA LYS A 243 16.05 7.36 8.13
C LYS A 243 17.17 7.80 7.17
N ALA A 244 17.59 6.96 6.22
CA ALA A 244 18.66 7.29 5.30
C ALA A 244 18.37 8.52 4.45
N ARG A 245 19.37 9.43 4.33
CA ARG A 245 19.27 10.66 3.53
C ARG A 245 20.64 11.09 3.03
N VAL A 246 20.76 11.38 1.74
CA VAL A 246 21.96 12.00 1.18
C VAL A 246 22.09 13.42 1.74
N ILE A 247 23.25 13.74 2.31
CA ILE A 247 23.53 15.06 2.90
C ILE A 247 24.64 15.80 2.16
N ALA A 248 25.45 15.11 1.37
CA ALA A 248 26.49 15.71 0.56
C ALA A 248 26.80 14.86 -0.69
N PRO A 249 26.89 15.43 -1.87
CA PRO A 249 26.58 16.84 -2.18
C PRO A 249 25.08 17.16 -1.95
N ALA A 250 24.74 18.45 -1.73
CA ALA A 250 23.37 18.84 -1.37
C ALA A 250 22.35 18.56 -2.48
N ASP A 251 22.74 18.79 -3.74
CA ASP A 251 21.86 18.73 -4.92
C ASP A 251 22.41 17.74 -5.97
N SER A 252 22.77 16.51 -5.53
CA SER A 252 23.25 15.48 -6.45
C SER A 252 22.10 14.88 -7.27
N PRO A 253 22.19 14.84 -8.61
CA PRO A 253 21.21 14.18 -9.48
C PRO A 253 21.10 12.67 -9.20
N GLN A 254 22.18 12.03 -8.75
CA GLN A 254 22.23 10.59 -8.41
C GLN A 254 21.47 10.24 -7.13
N THR A 255 21.00 11.24 -6.38
CA THR A 255 20.15 10.99 -5.18
C THR A 255 18.83 10.29 -5.53
N ALA A 256 18.26 10.61 -6.70
CA ALA A 256 17.03 9.95 -7.17
C ALA A 256 17.28 8.47 -7.50
N GLU A 257 18.36 8.18 -8.20
CA GLU A 257 18.78 6.82 -8.55
C GLU A 257 19.04 5.97 -7.29
N LEU A 258 19.81 6.50 -6.33
CA LEU A 258 20.02 5.84 -5.03
C LEU A 258 18.70 5.56 -4.31
N THR A 259 17.75 6.51 -4.37
CA THR A 259 16.43 6.33 -3.73
C THR A 259 15.66 5.19 -4.38
N GLN A 260 15.66 5.09 -5.71
CA GLN A 260 15.02 4.01 -6.46
C GLN A 260 15.62 2.65 -6.14
N LEU A 261 16.96 2.57 -5.99
CA LEU A 261 17.68 1.36 -5.62
C LEU A 261 17.32 0.87 -4.20
N VAL A 262 17.26 1.79 -3.22
CA VAL A 262 17.09 1.45 -1.80
C VAL A 262 15.62 1.24 -1.43
N GLN A 263 14.69 1.95 -2.07
CA GLN A 263 13.27 1.93 -1.71
C GLN A 263 12.64 0.53 -1.69
N PRO A 264 12.86 -0.38 -2.67
CA PRO A 264 12.31 -1.74 -2.66
C PRO A 264 12.82 -2.59 -1.49
N PHE A 265 14.05 -2.35 -1.04
CA PHE A 265 14.63 -3.03 0.12
C PHE A 265 13.94 -2.57 1.42
N VAL A 266 13.72 -1.26 1.60
CA VAL A 266 13.15 -0.69 2.83
C VAL A 266 11.64 -0.90 2.88
N TYR A 267 10.93 -0.56 1.81
CA TYR A 267 9.47 -0.55 1.73
C TYR A 267 8.99 -1.62 0.76
N ARG A 268 8.71 -2.81 1.29
CA ARG A 268 8.16 -3.90 0.47
C ARG A 268 6.75 -3.54 -0.01
N LYS A 269 6.43 -3.91 -1.25
CA LYS A 269 5.14 -3.62 -1.91
C LYS A 269 3.94 -4.18 -1.12
N TYR A 270 4.13 -5.29 -0.44
CA TYR A 270 3.12 -5.98 0.37
C TYR A 270 3.43 -5.81 1.86
N LEU A 271 2.39 -5.84 2.69
CA LEU A 271 2.52 -5.76 4.14
C LEU A 271 3.49 -6.83 4.66
N ASP A 272 4.53 -6.38 5.33
CA ASP A 272 5.59 -7.25 5.83
C ASP A 272 5.38 -7.60 7.30
N PHE A 273 4.51 -8.57 7.54
CA PHE A 273 4.24 -9.05 8.90
C PHE A 273 5.43 -9.78 9.53
N GLY A 274 6.33 -10.34 8.71
CA GLY A 274 7.58 -10.90 9.21
C GLY A 274 8.49 -9.86 9.86
N ALA A 275 8.39 -8.59 9.46
CA ALA A 275 9.11 -7.49 10.10
C ALA A 275 8.64 -7.26 11.54
N ILE A 276 7.34 -7.38 11.85
CA ILE A 276 6.82 -7.19 13.21
C ILE A 276 7.43 -8.23 14.16
N ASP A 277 7.38 -9.51 13.78
CA ASP A 277 7.94 -10.60 14.61
C ASP A 277 9.46 -10.45 14.79
N SER A 278 10.19 -10.13 13.73
CA SER A 278 11.61 -9.85 13.79
C SER A 278 11.92 -8.65 14.68
N MET A 279 11.10 -7.61 14.63
CA MET A 279 11.22 -6.43 15.46
C MET A 279 10.86 -6.69 16.93
N ARG A 280 9.84 -7.49 17.23
CA ARG A 280 9.53 -7.95 18.60
C ARG A 280 10.70 -8.73 19.20
N LYS A 281 11.29 -9.65 18.44
CA LYS A 281 12.47 -10.39 18.85
C LYS A 281 13.65 -9.49 19.13
N LEU A 282 13.92 -8.52 18.24
CA LEU A 282 14.97 -7.53 18.44
C LEU A 282 14.74 -6.70 19.69
N HIS A 283 13.50 -6.23 19.90
CA HIS A 283 13.13 -5.46 21.09
C HIS A 283 13.27 -6.30 22.37
N THR A 284 12.85 -7.55 22.35
CA THR A 284 13.01 -8.48 23.49
C THR A 284 14.48 -8.72 23.81
N GLN A 285 15.32 -8.92 22.80
CA GLN A 285 16.77 -9.06 22.97
C GLN A 285 17.39 -7.81 23.59
N ILE A 286 16.97 -6.61 23.14
CA ILE A 286 17.44 -5.34 23.69
C ILE A 286 17.00 -5.18 25.16
N ARG A 287 15.72 -5.48 25.49
CA ARG A 287 15.24 -5.43 26.87
C ARG A 287 16.02 -6.38 27.79
N GLN A 288 16.30 -7.61 27.34
CA GLN A 288 17.11 -8.58 28.08
C GLN A 288 18.54 -8.07 28.30
N GLU A 289 19.14 -7.46 27.28
CA GLU A 289 20.50 -6.91 27.39
C GLU A 289 20.54 -5.68 28.33
N VAL A 290 19.51 -4.81 28.30
CA VAL A 290 19.34 -3.68 29.23
C VAL A 290 19.22 -4.18 30.68
N GLN A 291 18.42 -5.23 30.93
CA GLN A 291 18.30 -5.84 32.25
C GLN A 291 19.59 -6.49 32.72
N ARG A 292 20.31 -7.23 31.84
CA ARG A 292 21.58 -7.88 32.14
C ARG A 292 22.69 -6.90 32.52
N ARG A 293 22.66 -5.68 31.91
CA ARG A 293 23.66 -4.62 32.15
C ARG A 293 23.26 -3.61 33.21
N ASP A 294 22.16 -3.82 33.93
CA ASP A 294 21.60 -2.90 34.94
C ASP A 294 21.41 -1.44 34.43
N ARG A 295 20.97 -1.30 33.18
CA ARG A 295 20.75 0.00 32.51
C ARG A 295 19.31 0.53 32.63
N LEU A 296 18.63 0.25 33.73
CA LEU A 296 17.26 0.75 33.97
C LEU A 296 17.19 2.28 34.03
N ASN A 297 18.30 2.93 34.40
CA ASN A 297 18.43 4.40 34.45
C ASN A 297 18.70 5.05 33.09
N ASN A 298 18.78 4.26 31.99
CA ASN A 298 18.99 4.81 30.66
C ASN A 298 17.66 5.30 30.06
N ILE A 299 17.58 6.60 29.76
CA ILE A 299 16.34 7.24 29.26
C ILE A 299 16.03 6.92 27.79
N LYS A 300 17.00 6.37 27.05
CA LYS A 300 16.81 5.96 25.66
C LYS A 300 16.44 4.49 25.56
N LEU A 301 17.17 3.61 26.23
CA LEU A 301 17.08 2.14 26.10
C LEU A 301 16.23 1.49 27.18
N GLY A 302 16.03 2.15 28.31
CA GLY A 302 15.20 1.66 29.41
C GLY A 302 13.73 1.56 29.02
N PRO A 303 12.91 0.82 29.82
CA PRO A 303 11.46 0.72 29.57
C PRO A 303 10.80 2.12 29.49
N GLY A 304 9.94 2.32 28.53
CA GLY A 304 9.30 3.62 28.29
C GLY A 304 10.23 4.70 27.76
N GLY A 305 11.39 4.32 27.22
CA GLY A 305 12.40 5.26 26.71
C GLY A 305 12.15 5.74 25.29
N ILE A 306 13.02 6.65 24.83
CA ILE A 306 12.94 7.27 23.48
C ILE A 306 12.83 6.20 22.38
N ARG A 307 13.58 5.11 22.52
CA ARG A 307 13.64 4.04 21.50
C ARG A 307 12.31 3.36 21.28
N GLU A 308 11.47 3.19 22.30
CA GLU A 308 10.14 2.58 22.15
C GLU A 308 9.22 3.49 21.33
N ILE A 309 9.34 4.81 21.47
CA ILE A 309 8.56 5.78 20.67
C ILE A 309 9.03 5.78 19.20
N GLU A 310 10.36 5.84 18.98
CA GLU A 310 10.95 5.77 17.64
C GLU A 310 10.58 4.44 16.95
N PHE A 311 10.63 3.34 17.70
CA PHE A 311 10.28 2.02 17.24
C PHE A 311 8.82 1.92 16.80
N THR A 312 7.90 2.49 17.60
CA THR A 312 6.48 2.55 17.24
C THR A 312 6.29 3.21 15.87
N ALA A 313 6.88 4.39 15.65
CA ALA A 313 6.77 5.09 14.38
C ALA A 313 7.35 4.26 13.20
N GLN A 314 8.56 3.73 13.37
CA GLN A 314 9.29 3.04 12.30
C GLN A 314 8.69 1.67 11.93
N VAL A 315 8.06 0.96 12.87
CA VAL A 315 7.36 -0.28 12.56
C VAL A 315 6.18 -0.03 11.63
N PHE A 316 5.37 1.01 11.89
CA PHE A 316 4.28 1.39 10.96
C PHE A 316 4.81 1.79 9.58
N GLN A 317 5.97 2.45 9.52
CA GLN A 317 6.63 2.76 8.25
C GLN A 317 7.04 1.51 7.47
N LEU A 318 7.59 0.49 8.14
CA LEU A 318 7.98 -0.79 7.49
C LEU A 318 6.77 -1.58 7.01
N ILE A 319 5.68 -1.58 7.79
CA ILE A 319 4.48 -2.35 7.48
C ILE A 319 3.71 -1.72 6.32
N ARG A 320 3.51 -0.40 6.35
CA ARG A 320 2.58 0.30 5.44
C ARG A 320 3.25 1.26 4.46
N GLY A 321 4.53 1.59 4.66
CA GLY A 321 5.24 2.52 3.76
C GLY A 321 5.41 2.00 2.32
N GLY A 322 5.20 0.71 2.08
CA GLY A 322 5.14 0.14 0.74
C GLY A 322 3.88 0.55 -0.03
N SER A 323 2.74 0.53 0.66
CA SER A 323 1.43 0.90 0.11
C SER A 323 1.10 2.39 0.27
N ASP A 324 1.55 3.02 1.36
CA ASP A 324 1.30 4.45 1.66
C ASP A 324 2.59 5.26 1.67
N ALA A 325 2.84 6.00 0.57
CA ALA A 325 4.02 6.84 0.41
C ALA A 325 4.11 8.00 1.43
N ARG A 326 2.97 8.44 2.01
CA ARG A 326 2.91 9.50 3.03
C ARG A 326 3.64 9.12 4.32
N LEU A 327 3.78 7.82 4.59
CA LEU A 327 4.52 7.29 5.74
C LEU A 327 6.05 7.24 5.51
N ARG A 328 6.56 7.53 4.30
CA ARG A 328 8.00 7.49 3.99
C ARG A 328 8.76 8.73 4.43
N ILE A 329 8.17 9.55 5.28
CA ILE A 329 8.82 10.71 5.89
C ILE A 329 9.77 10.26 7.00
N ARG A 330 10.83 11.04 7.28
CA ARG A 330 11.90 10.61 8.19
C ARG A 330 11.74 11.04 9.66
N PRO A 331 11.23 12.27 9.96
CA PRO A 331 11.10 12.73 11.34
C PRO A 331 10.05 11.94 12.12
N THR A 332 10.43 11.40 13.30
CA THR A 332 9.56 10.58 14.17
C THR A 332 8.22 11.26 14.50
N ARG A 333 8.26 12.55 14.88
CA ARG A 333 7.04 13.33 15.21
C ARG A 333 6.14 13.54 13.99
N GLY A 334 6.72 13.66 12.80
CA GLY A 334 5.99 13.72 11.54
C GLY A 334 5.23 12.43 11.26
N VAL A 335 5.91 11.30 11.41
CA VAL A 335 5.30 9.97 11.24
C VAL A 335 4.15 9.77 12.22
N LEU A 336 4.34 10.07 13.51
CA LEU A 336 3.27 9.94 14.51
C LEU A 336 2.01 10.75 14.14
N ARG A 337 2.17 11.98 13.60
CA ARG A 337 1.04 12.78 13.11
C ARG A 337 0.34 12.13 11.91
N GLN A 338 1.13 11.61 10.96
CA GLN A 338 0.58 10.92 9.79
C GLN A 338 -0.21 9.67 10.18
N LEU A 339 0.19 8.97 11.25
CA LEU A 339 -0.55 7.81 11.76
C LEU A 339 -1.94 8.18 12.31
N VAL A 340 -2.14 9.41 12.83
CA VAL A 340 -3.47 9.91 13.19
C VAL A 340 -4.30 10.22 11.97
N GLU A 341 -3.73 10.92 10.98
CA GLU A 341 -4.41 11.28 9.73
C GLU A 341 -4.88 10.02 8.97
N ASN A 342 -4.08 8.97 9.03
CA ASN A 342 -4.39 7.66 8.43
C ASN A 342 -5.27 6.78 9.36
N ALA A 343 -5.80 7.28 10.47
CA ALA A 343 -6.64 6.57 11.45
C ALA A 343 -6.00 5.27 12.02
N GLN A 344 -4.67 5.16 11.99
CA GLN A 344 -3.94 3.99 12.48
C GLN A 344 -3.66 4.06 13.98
N LEU A 345 -3.49 5.26 14.52
CA LEU A 345 -3.42 5.52 15.95
C LEU A 345 -4.40 6.64 16.32
N SER A 346 -4.97 6.56 17.51
CA SER A 346 -5.87 7.61 17.98
C SER A 346 -5.11 8.89 18.37
N ALA A 347 -5.72 10.05 18.16
CA ALA A 347 -5.12 11.35 18.48
C ALA A 347 -4.66 11.47 19.94
N PRO A 348 -5.39 10.98 20.97
CA PRO A 348 -4.91 11.01 22.36
C PRO A 348 -3.63 10.19 22.59
N VAL A 349 -3.50 9.01 21.94
CA VAL A 349 -2.31 8.16 22.03
C VAL A 349 -1.10 8.89 21.47
N VAL A 350 -1.23 9.44 20.27
CA VAL A 350 -0.14 10.17 19.61
C VAL A 350 0.25 11.42 20.39
N ALA A 351 -0.72 12.18 20.90
CA ALA A 351 -0.44 13.35 21.74
C ALA A 351 0.36 12.97 23.00
N GLY A 352 0.02 11.83 23.63
CA GLY A 352 0.77 11.30 24.79
C GLY A 352 2.20 10.88 24.44
N LEU A 353 2.39 10.16 23.31
CA LEU A 353 3.70 9.74 22.82
C LEU A 353 4.57 10.94 22.41
N ASP A 354 3.99 11.96 21.75
CA ASP A 354 4.70 13.17 21.34
C ASP A 354 5.16 13.99 22.56
N ALA A 355 4.29 14.15 23.57
CA ALA A 355 4.65 14.82 24.82
C ALA A 355 5.79 14.09 25.56
N ALA A 356 5.73 12.75 25.63
CA ALA A 356 6.79 11.93 26.21
C ALA A 356 8.08 12.04 25.41
N TYR A 357 8.02 12.02 24.06
CA TYR A 357 9.18 12.21 23.20
C TYR A 357 9.85 13.56 23.46
N VAL A 358 9.08 14.64 23.47
CA VAL A 358 9.61 15.99 23.74
C VAL A 358 10.28 16.04 25.11
N PHE A 359 9.65 15.51 26.17
CA PHE A 359 10.21 15.47 27.51
C PHE A 359 11.51 14.68 27.57
N LEU A 360 11.54 13.46 27.06
CA LEU A 360 12.71 12.59 27.10
C LEU A 360 13.89 13.14 26.27
N ARG A 361 13.60 13.75 25.11
CA ARG A 361 14.63 14.38 24.27
C ARG A 361 15.22 15.63 24.95
N ASN A 362 14.37 16.46 25.58
CA ASN A 362 14.85 17.58 26.36
C ASN A 362 15.75 17.13 27.51
N LEU A 363 15.35 16.08 28.22
CA LEU A 363 16.18 15.48 29.27
C LEU A 363 17.52 14.96 28.73
N GLU A 364 17.49 14.26 27.55
CA GLU A 364 18.71 13.81 26.88
C GLU A 364 19.66 14.97 26.55
N HIS A 365 19.13 16.09 26.07
CA HIS A 365 19.95 17.28 25.79
C HIS A 365 20.56 17.87 27.06
N ARG A 366 19.81 17.98 28.18
CA ARG A 366 20.34 18.51 29.44
C ARG A 366 21.46 17.64 29.99
N LEU A 367 21.32 16.31 29.90
CA LEU A 367 22.39 15.39 30.29
C LEU A 367 23.68 15.61 29.46
N GLN A 368 23.50 15.84 28.14
CA GLN A 368 24.62 16.09 27.23
C GLN A 368 25.25 17.47 27.40
N TYR A 369 24.51 18.48 27.82
CA TYR A 369 25.03 19.84 28.06
C TYR A 369 26.00 19.93 29.23
N LEU A 370 25.93 19.00 30.16
CA LEU A 370 26.84 19.02 31.32
C LEU A 370 28.32 19.11 30.89
N ASP A 371 28.78 18.16 30.04
CA ASP A 371 30.18 18.06 29.66
C ASP A 371 30.41 17.78 28.17
N ASP A 372 29.42 17.96 27.28
CA ASP A 372 29.49 17.59 25.87
C ASP A 372 29.81 16.10 25.68
N GLN A 373 29.14 15.24 26.46
CA GLN A 373 29.30 13.78 26.41
C GLN A 373 28.07 13.09 25.85
N GLN A 374 28.28 12.02 25.11
CA GLN A 374 27.21 11.18 24.62
C GLN A 374 26.68 10.27 25.75
N THR A 375 25.81 10.82 26.58
CA THR A 375 25.18 10.07 27.66
C THR A 375 23.68 10.11 27.60
N GLN A 376 23.06 9.01 27.99
CA GLN A 376 21.61 8.87 28.19
C GLN A 376 21.28 8.29 29.57
N GLU A 377 22.28 8.18 30.45
CA GLU A 377 22.13 7.67 31.81
C GLU A 377 21.86 8.82 32.78
N LEU A 378 20.92 8.61 33.69
CA LEU A 378 20.66 9.55 34.76
C LEU A 378 21.90 9.68 35.69
N PRO A 379 22.22 10.89 36.17
CA PRO A 379 23.41 11.08 36.93
C PRO A 379 23.35 10.41 38.30
N GLY A 380 24.49 9.80 38.72
CA GLY A 380 24.59 9.22 40.06
C GLY A 380 25.05 10.22 41.16
N LYS A 381 25.63 11.37 40.78
CA LYS A 381 26.11 12.36 41.72
C LYS A 381 25.02 13.36 42.09
N ALA A 382 24.85 13.67 43.37
CA ALA A 382 23.83 14.59 43.87
C ALA A 382 23.93 16.00 43.24
N GLU A 383 25.15 16.50 43.03
CA GLU A 383 25.37 17.79 42.36
C GLU A 383 24.84 17.82 40.94
N ASP A 384 25.13 16.77 40.14
CA ASP A 384 24.63 16.66 38.77
C ASP A 384 23.11 16.44 38.72
N GLN A 385 22.52 15.73 39.69
CA GLN A 385 21.06 15.55 39.83
C GLN A 385 20.35 16.88 40.05
N GLU A 386 20.90 17.72 40.92
CA GLU A 386 20.37 19.07 41.19
C GLU A 386 20.45 19.97 39.94
N ILE A 387 21.59 19.94 39.25
CA ILE A 387 21.78 20.70 38.00
C ILE A 387 20.75 20.27 36.94
N ILE A 388 20.54 18.97 36.75
CA ILE A 388 19.57 18.46 35.76
C ILE A 388 18.14 18.78 36.15
N ALA A 389 17.74 18.65 37.40
CA ALA A 389 16.43 19.06 37.88
C ALA A 389 16.17 20.56 37.62
N HIS A 390 17.14 21.40 37.93
CA HIS A 390 17.05 22.84 37.67
C HIS A 390 16.99 23.14 36.16
N ALA A 391 17.83 22.49 35.35
CA ALA A 391 17.84 22.63 33.89
C ALA A 391 16.52 22.22 33.24
N MET A 392 15.81 21.27 33.84
CA MET A 392 14.47 20.80 33.38
C MET A 392 13.32 21.62 34.00
N GLY A 393 13.61 22.58 34.90
CA GLY A 393 12.63 23.45 35.53
C GLY A 393 11.85 22.83 36.67
N TYR A 394 12.41 21.81 37.35
CA TYR A 394 11.81 21.14 38.50
C TYR A 394 12.44 21.65 39.81
N ALA A 395 11.66 21.63 40.86
CA ALA A 395 12.10 22.12 42.19
C ALA A 395 13.23 21.27 42.78
N ASP A 396 13.19 19.96 42.54
CA ASP A 396 14.18 18.99 43.00
C ASP A 396 14.24 17.76 42.05
N TYR A 397 15.19 16.89 42.27
CA TYR A 397 15.39 15.69 41.47
C TYR A 397 14.28 14.65 41.63
N ALA A 398 13.64 14.58 42.80
CA ALA A 398 12.52 13.67 43.05
C ALA A 398 11.28 14.05 42.22
N ALA A 399 11.01 15.36 42.09
CA ALA A 399 9.92 15.88 41.25
C ALA A 399 10.20 15.56 39.74
N LEU A 400 11.43 15.69 39.29
CA LEU A 400 11.83 15.31 37.93
C LEU A 400 11.64 13.80 37.69
N LEU A 401 12.07 12.94 38.62
CA LEU A 401 11.93 11.50 38.50
C LEU A 401 10.44 11.08 38.44
N LYS A 402 9.59 11.67 39.25
CA LYS A 402 8.14 11.40 39.22
C LYS A 402 7.53 11.70 37.84
N GLU A 403 7.92 12.79 37.20
CA GLU A 403 7.44 13.13 35.87
C GLU A 403 8.03 12.21 34.79
N LEU A 404 9.31 11.85 34.92
CA LEU A 404 9.95 10.86 34.05
C LEU A 404 9.22 9.51 34.11
N ASP A 405 8.92 9.02 35.32
CA ASP A 405 8.23 7.76 35.51
C ASP A 405 6.80 7.79 34.93
N ARG A 406 6.11 8.92 35.03
CA ARG A 406 4.81 9.14 34.38
C ARG A 406 4.88 8.99 32.85
N HIS A 407 5.87 9.61 32.23
CA HIS A 407 6.08 9.51 30.79
C HIS A 407 6.49 8.10 30.37
N ARG A 408 7.41 7.47 31.12
CA ARG A 408 7.84 6.08 30.86
C ARG A 408 6.68 5.08 30.97
N ALA A 409 5.86 5.21 32.01
CA ALA A 409 4.71 4.34 32.20
C ALA A 409 3.74 4.46 31.02
N LEU A 410 3.44 5.70 30.56
CA LEU A 410 2.59 5.93 29.40
C LEU A 410 3.15 5.29 28.13
N VAL A 411 4.44 5.52 27.85
CA VAL A 411 5.08 4.96 26.64
C VAL A 411 5.08 3.44 26.69
N SER A 412 5.49 2.81 27.82
CA SER A 412 5.46 1.35 27.96
C SER A 412 4.07 0.78 27.80
N GLN A 413 3.04 1.40 28.40
CA GLN A 413 1.66 0.97 28.25
C GLN A 413 1.20 1.02 26.80
N GLN A 414 1.46 2.14 26.08
CA GLN A 414 1.08 2.26 24.68
C GLN A 414 1.86 1.29 23.80
N PHE A 415 3.15 1.11 24.07
CA PHE A 415 3.98 0.14 23.36
C PHE A 415 3.45 -1.31 23.54
N GLU A 416 3.06 -1.68 24.75
CA GLU A 416 2.47 -3.00 25.03
C GLU A 416 1.08 -3.16 24.42
N GLN A 417 0.28 -2.11 24.33
CA GLN A 417 -1.02 -2.14 23.62
C GLN A 417 -0.86 -2.33 22.11
N ILE A 418 0.19 -1.75 21.51
CA ILE A 418 0.44 -1.84 20.06
C ILE A 418 1.14 -3.16 19.69
N PHE A 419 2.10 -3.61 20.50
CA PHE A 419 2.99 -4.72 20.19
C PHE A 419 2.90 -5.91 21.16
N GLY A 420 2.23 -5.75 22.29
CA GLY A 420 2.18 -6.78 23.34
C GLY A 420 1.26 -7.94 23.01
N SER A 421 1.42 -9.01 23.77
CA SER A 421 0.65 -10.25 23.66
C SER A 421 -0.83 -10.14 24.07
N GLN A 422 -1.34 -8.96 24.47
CA GLN A 422 -2.76 -8.81 24.82
C GLN A 422 -3.71 -9.12 23.67
N GLN A 423 -3.31 -8.91 22.42
CA GLN A 423 -4.05 -9.45 21.28
C GLN A 423 -3.97 -10.99 21.22
N THR A 424 -2.90 -11.56 21.69
CA THR A 424 -2.71 -13.01 21.83
C THR A 424 -3.53 -13.53 23.01
N GLU A 425 -3.59 -12.82 24.15
CA GLU A 425 -4.40 -13.19 25.33
C GLU A 425 -5.91 -13.03 25.07
N GLN A 426 -6.35 -12.02 24.31
CA GLN A 426 -7.73 -11.90 23.87
C GLN A 426 -8.11 -12.94 22.82
N ALA A 427 -7.17 -13.32 21.94
CA ALA A 427 -7.32 -14.42 21.00
C ALA A 427 -7.32 -15.76 21.73
N GLU A 428 -6.44 -15.94 22.72
CA GLU A 428 -6.43 -17.09 23.61
C GLU A 428 -7.68 -17.13 24.51
N ALA A 429 -8.22 -16.00 24.94
CA ALA A 429 -9.48 -15.92 25.68
C ALA A 429 -10.71 -16.21 24.79
N LEU A 430 -10.70 -15.80 23.53
CA LEU A 430 -11.74 -16.18 22.55
C LEU A 430 -11.65 -17.66 22.16
N LEU A 431 -10.46 -18.24 22.23
CA LEU A 431 -10.17 -19.66 22.01
C LEU A 431 -10.22 -20.48 23.32
N ALA A 432 -10.02 -19.85 24.48
CA ALA A 432 -9.99 -20.49 25.83
C ALA A 432 -11.32 -21.09 26.31
N GLY A 433 -12.35 -21.11 25.48
CA GLY A 433 -13.55 -21.92 25.65
C GLY A 433 -13.33 -23.42 25.42
N HIS A 434 -12.19 -23.82 24.84
CA HIS A 434 -11.91 -25.22 24.54
C HIS A 434 -10.52 -25.63 25.07
N PRO A 435 -10.41 -26.25 26.22
CA PRO A 435 -9.14 -26.59 26.87
C PRO A 435 -8.25 -27.63 26.14
N ASN A 436 -8.62 -28.04 24.91
CA ASN A 436 -7.95 -29.10 24.15
C ASN A 436 -7.36 -28.69 22.81
N ASP A 437 -7.17 -27.39 22.52
CA ASP A 437 -6.75 -26.92 21.20
C ASP A 437 -5.41 -27.48 20.73
N ALA A 438 -4.41 -27.53 21.61
CA ALA A 438 -3.13 -28.13 21.33
C ALA A 438 -3.18 -29.65 21.05
N GLN A 439 -4.24 -30.32 21.45
CA GLN A 439 -4.42 -31.75 21.24
C GLN A 439 -4.91 -32.07 19.82
N LEU A 440 -5.52 -31.12 19.10
CA LEU A 440 -6.06 -31.32 17.74
C LEU A 440 -4.99 -31.44 16.66
N TRP A 441 -3.76 -30.97 16.94
CA TRP A 441 -2.66 -30.94 15.96
C TRP A 441 -1.32 -31.44 16.55
N ARG A 442 -1.32 -32.28 17.57
CA ARG A 442 -0.10 -32.87 18.15
C ARG A 442 0.52 -33.90 17.18
N GLU A 443 1.83 -34.10 17.25
CA GLU A 443 2.59 -34.97 16.32
C GLU A 443 2.13 -36.45 16.36
N ASP A 444 1.72 -36.91 17.52
CA ASP A 444 1.37 -38.30 17.80
C ASP A 444 -0.13 -38.58 17.69
N ILE A 445 -0.96 -37.64 17.25
CA ILE A 445 -2.40 -37.82 17.13
C ILE A 445 -2.74 -38.89 16.09
N THR A 446 -3.54 -39.87 16.48
CA THR A 446 -4.03 -40.93 15.60
C THR A 446 -5.22 -40.45 14.75
N ALA A 447 -5.49 -41.13 13.63
CA ALA A 447 -6.65 -40.82 12.79
C ALA A 447 -7.98 -40.98 13.56
N GLU A 448 -8.06 -41.96 14.45
CA GLU A 448 -9.27 -42.23 15.28
C GLU A 448 -9.48 -41.13 16.33
N GLU A 449 -8.43 -40.70 17.01
CA GLU A 449 -8.50 -39.60 18.00
C GLU A 449 -8.92 -38.27 17.31
N LEU A 450 -8.33 -37.97 16.18
CA LEU A 450 -8.66 -36.76 15.41
C LEU A 450 -10.11 -36.82 14.89
N HIS A 451 -10.53 -37.94 14.33
CA HIS A 451 -11.91 -38.17 13.92
C HIS A 451 -12.89 -37.92 15.06
N THR A 452 -12.67 -38.59 16.23
CA THR A 452 -13.54 -38.42 17.42
C THR A 452 -13.60 -36.98 17.91
N ALA A 453 -12.48 -36.24 17.80
CA ALA A 453 -12.43 -34.84 18.20
C ALA A 453 -13.23 -33.94 17.23
N LEU A 454 -13.12 -34.18 15.92
CA LEU A 454 -13.86 -33.44 14.89
C LEU A 454 -15.38 -33.71 14.99
N GLU A 455 -15.81 -34.97 15.23
CA GLU A 455 -17.23 -35.26 15.45
C GLU A 455 -17.80 -34.47 16.64
N LYS A 456 -17.07 -34.40 17.76
CA LYS A 456 -17.48 -33.62 18.94
C LYS A 456 -17.59 -32.12 18.67
N LEU A 457 -16.85 -31.64 17.69
CA LEU A 457 -16.89 -30.22 17.23
C LEU A 457 -18.00 -29.95 16.20
N GLY A 458 -18.74 -31.01 15.78
CA GLY A 458 -19.87 -30.87 14.85
C GLY A 458 -19.52 -31.04 13.36
N TYR A 459 -18.38 -31.65 13.04
CA TYR A 459 -18.04 -31.99 11.65
C TYR A 459 -18.92 -33.18 11.18
N HIS A 460 -19.49 -33.04 9.98
CA HIS A 460 -20.41 -34.05 9.43
C HIS A 460 -19.66 -35.15 8.67
N ALA A 461 -18.54 -34.81 7.99
CA ALA A 461 -17.64 -35.72 7.30
C ALA A 461 -16.29 -35.81 8.05
N ALA A 462 -16.33 -35.97 9.38
CA ALA A 462 -15.15 -35.99 10.26
C ALA A 462 -14.01 -36.95 9.79
N PRO A 463 -14.28 -38.17 9.26
CA PRO A 463 -13.25 -39.05 8.71
C PRO A 463 -12.47 -38.41 7.56
N ASP A 464 -13.18 -37.78 6.62
CA ASP A 464 -12.56 -37.15 5.44
C ASP A 464 -11.76 -35.93 5.85
N SER A 465 -12.28 -35.08 6.74
CA SER A 465 -11.60 -33.94 7.31
C SER A 465 -10.34 -34.33 8.10
N ALA A 466 -10.40 -35.40 8.89
CA ALA A 466 -9.25 -35.97 9.61
C ALA A 466 -8.17 -36.45 8.61
N GLN A 467 -8.59 -37.19 7.59
CA GLN A 467 -7.68 -37.65 6.55
C GLN A 467 -6.99 -36.49 5.82
N ARG A 468 -7.73 -35.42 5.48
CA ARG A 468 -7.22 -34.22 4.83
C ARG A 468 -6.14 -33.51 5.66
N LEU A 469 -6.37 -33.40 6.98
CA LEU A 469 -5.41 -32.84 7.92
C LEU A 469 -4.13 -33.69 8.01
N LEU A 470 -4.25 -35.01 8.12
CA LEU A 470 -3.10 -35.92 8.15
C LEU A 470 -2.31 -35.90 6.83
N GLN A 471 -3.01 -35.82 5.69
CA GLN A 471 -2.36 -35.67 4.37
C GLN A 471 -1.55 -34.38 4.28
N LEU A 472 -2.07 -33.25 4.78
CA LEU A 472 -1.33 -31.98 4.84
C LEU A 472 -0.02 -32.16 5.60
N ARG A 473 -0.06 -32.79 6.81
CA ARG A 473 1.14 -33.02 7.63
C ARG A 473 2.12 -33.97 6.96
N ALA A 474 1.66 -35.01 6.30
CA ALA A 474 2.50 -35.97 5.58
C ALA A 474 3.06 -35.41 4.29
N GLY A 475 2.48 -34.33 3.78
CA GLY A 475 2.82 -33.75 2.48
C GLY A 475 4.24 -33.16 2.41
N ASN A 476 4.88 -33.27 1.24
CA ASN A 476 6.21 -32.72 1.03
C ASN A 476 6.28 -31.20 1.24
N ARG A 477 5.19 -30.48 0.96
CA ARG A 477 5.13 -29.03 1.17
C ARG A 477 5.30 -28.68 2.63
N TYR A 478 4.58 -29.34 3.56
CA TYR A 478 4.71 -29.12 5.00
C TYR A 478 6.10 -29.51 5.51
N ARG A 479 6.63 -30.66 5.07
CA ARG A 479 7.95 -31.15 5.52
C ARG A 479 9.11 -30.26 5.11
N GLN A 480 9.01 -29.58 3.96
CA GLN A 480 10.04 -28.70 3.42
C GLN A 480 9.93 -27.24 3.92
N LEU A 481 8.94 -26.92 4.74
CA LEU A 481 8.82 -25.56 5.30
C LEU A 481 9.99 -25.23 6.22
N PRO A 482 10.49 -23.98 6.18
CA PRO A 482 11.38 -23.49 7.21
C PRO A 482 10.75 -23.65 8.60
N GLU A 483 11.56 -23.94 9.61
CA GLU A 483 11.07 -24.25 10.97
C GLU A 483 10.11 -23.19 11.51
N LEU A 484 10.41 -21.90 11.32
CA LEU A 484 9.54 -20.81 11.75
C LEU A 484 8.17 -20.81 11.04
N SER A 485 8.14 -21.12 9.75
CA SER A 485 6.89 -21.23 8.99
C SER A 485 6.08 -22.43 9.42
N LYS A 486 6.75 -23.54 9.76
CA LYS A 486 6.12 -24.75 10.30
C LYS A 486 5.44 -24.47 11.65
N GLN A 487 6.16 -23.84 12.59
CA GLN A 487 5.61 -23.45 13.90
C GLN A 487 4.39 -22.53 13.77
N ARG A 488 4.40 -21.58 12.81
CA ARG A 488 3.24 -20.72 12.54
C ARG A 488 2.05 -21.50 12.00
N LEU A 489 2.31 -22.41 11.09
CA LEU A 489 1.28 -23.28 10.51
C LEU A 489 0.69 -24.20 11.57
N ASP A 490 1.52 -24.81 12.43
CA ASP A 490 1.08 -25.66 13.54
C ASP A 490 0.20 -24.91 14.55
N ARG A 491 0.40 -23.60 14.70
CA ARG A 491 -0.46 -22.73 15.53
C ARG A 491 -1.77 -22.38 14.83
N LEU A 492 -1.79 -22.24 13.50
CA LEU A 492 -2.97 -21.86 12.73
C LEU A 492 -3.98 -22.98 12.55
N ILE A 493 -3.53 -24.22 12.36
CA ILE A 493 -4.41 -25.36 12.05
C ILE A 493 -5.46 -25.61 13.15
N PRO A 494 -5.12 -25.66 14.44
CA PRO A 494 -6.13 -25.79 15.49
C PRO A 494 -7.18 -24.67 15.46
N GLN A 495 -6.74 -23.44 15.20
CA GLN A 495 -7.64 -22.30 15.09
C GLN A 495 -8.58 -22.43 13.89
N PHE A 496 -8.10 -22.89 12.73
CA PHE A 496 -8.96 -23.18 11.58
C PHE A 496 -10.00 -24.27 11.87
N ILE A 497 -9.60 -25.33 12.58
CA ILE A 497 -10.53 -26.38 12.96
C ILE A 497 -11.66 -25.80 13.83
N ILE A 498 -11.34 -25.04 14.87
CA ILE A 498 -12.32 -24.48 15.81
C ILE A 498 -13.21 -23.42 15.12
N LEU A 499 -12.62 -22.53 14.34
CA LEU A 499 -13.38 -21.49 13.64
C LEU A 499 -14.30 -22.07 12.57
N SER A 500 -13.86 -23.10 11.84
CA SER A 500 -14.70 -23.79 10.85
C SER A 500 -15.91 -24.46 11.50
N ALA A 501 -15.76 -25.03 12.69
CA ALA A 501 -16.84 -25.65 13.44
C ALA A 501 -17.99 -24.71 13.81
N GLN A 502 -17.76 -23.38 13.75
CA GLN A 502 -18.79 -22.36 14.02
C GLN A 502 -19.69 -22.05 12.81
N HIS A 503 -19.42 -22.67 11.65
CA HIS A 503 -20.16 -22.42 10.40
C HIS A 503 -21.08 -23.62 10.06
N SER A 504 -22.02 -23.39 9.16
CA SER A 504 -23.03 -24.37 8.76
C SER A 504 -22.47 -25.62 8.07
N ASP A 505 -21.32 -25.47 7.38
CA ASP A 505 -20.60 -26.57 6.74
C ASP A 505 -19.11 -26.51 7.17
N PRO A 506 -18.80 -27.13 8.35
CA PRO A 506 -17.43 -27.14 8.88
C PRO A 506 -16.43 -27.82 7.96
N ASP A 507 -16.83 -28.91 7.32
CA ASP A 507 -15.96 -29.76 6.49
C ASP A 507 -15.50 -29.01 5.24
N ALA A 508 -16.44 -28.44 4.49
CA ALA A 508 -16.11 -27.61 3.31
C ALA A 508 -15.31 -26.37 3.69
N THR A 509 -15.65 -25.70 4.80
CA THR A 509 -14.93 -24.51 5.28
C THR A 509 -13.48 -24.85 5.60
N LEU A 510 -13.23 -25.90 6.38
CA LEU A 510 -11.89 -26.35 6.71
C LEU A 510 -11.10 -26.74 5.46
N SER A 511 -11.69 -27.53 4.56
CA SER A 511 -11.03 -27.94 3.31
C SER A 511 -10.57 -26.75 2.47
N ARG A 512 -11.42 -25.72 2.32
CA ARG A 512 -11.10 -24.48 1.60
C ARG A 512 -9.97 -23.70 2.29
N LEU A 513 -10.01 -23.57 3.62
CA LEU A 513 -8.96 -22.91 4.39
C LEU A 513 -7.61 -23.62 4.28
N LEU A 514 -7.60 -24.97 4.32
CA LEU A 514 -6.39 -25.76 4.14
C LEU A 514 -5.81 -25.59 2.73
N THR A 515 -6.66 -25.51 1.70
CA THR A 515 -6.24 -25.26 0.32
C THR A 515 -5.60 -23.88 0.16
N LEU A 516 -6.23 -22.84 0.74
CA LEU A 516 -5.67 -21.50 0.77
C LEU A 516 -4.32 -21.48 1.51
N LEU A 517 -4.23 -22.13 2.67
CA LEU A 517 -3.01 -22.23 3.46
C LEU A 517 -1.87 -22.90 2.68
N GLU A 518 -2.16 -23.97 1.94
CA GLU A 518 -1.19 -24.62 1.05
C GLU A 518 -0.71 -23.68 -0.06
N GLY A 519 -1.60 -22.85 -0.63
CA GLY A 519 -1.29 -21.85 -1.63
C GLY A 519 -0.34 -20.76 -1.13
N VAL A 520 -0.52 -20.30 0.12
CA VAL A 520 0.29 -19.23 0.73
C VAL A 520 1.47 -19.72 1.55
N SER A 521 1.61 -21.03 1.80
CA SER A 521 2.59 -21.63 2.74
C SER A 521 4.05 -21.27 2.44
N ARG A 522 4.41 -21.05 1.18
CA ARG A 522 5.76 -20.62 0.79
C ARG A 522 6.09 -19.16 1.12
N ARG A 523 5.08 -18.36 1.45
CA ARG A 523 5.22 -16.94 1.76
C ARG A 523 5.08 -16.74 3.26
N ALA A 524 6.21 -16.79 3.98
CA ALA A 524 6.27 -16.72 5.44
C ALA A 524 5.55 -15.51 6.04
N ALA A 525 5.41 -14.41 5.28
CA ALA A 525 4.72 -13.20 5.69
C ALA A 525 3.22 -13.43 5.92
N TYR A 526 2.53 -14.18 5.04
CA TYR A 526 1.09 -14.46 5.20
C TYR A 526 0.78 -15.42 6.34
N LEU A 527 1.67 -16.41 6.57
CA LEU A 527 1.54 -17.28 7.75
C LEU A 527 1.72 -16.47 9.04
N ALA A 528 2.68 -15.54 9.08
CA ALA A 528 2.85 -14.63 10.21
C ALA A 528 1.61 -13.77 10.43
N PHE A 529 1.08 -13.19 9.35
CA PHE A 529 -0.11 -12.37 9.37
C PHE A 529 -1.31 -13.08 9.99
N LEU A 530 -1.66 -14.25 9.46
CA LEU A 530 -2.82 -15.01 9.93
C LEU A 530 -2.63 -15.48 11.38
N ALA A 531 -1.40 -15.82 11.81
CA ALA A 531 -1.11 -16.24 13.17
C ALA A 531 -1.14 -15.10 14.19
N GLU A 532 -0.88 -13.85 13.76
CA GLU A 532 -0.78 -12.68 14.63
C GLU A 532 -2.06 -11.83 14.69
N TYR A 533 -2.97 -11.97 13.71
CA TYR A 533 -4.20 -11.17 13.62
C TYR A 533 -5.48 -12.05 13.66
N PRO A 534 -5.94 -12.45 14.87
CA PRO A 534 -7.11 -13.31 14.99
C PRO A 534 -8.39 -12.74 14.40
N GLN A 535 -8.53 -11.41 14.37
CA GLN A 535 -9.67 -10.76 13.73
C GLN A 535 -9.65 -10.92 12.21
N ALA A 536 -8.46 -10.84 11.59
CA ALA A 536 -8.29 -11.12 10.16
C ALA A 536 -8.59 -12.60 9.87
N LEU A 537 -8.14 -13.50 10.74
CA LEU A 537 -8.42 -14.93 10.64
C LEU A 537 -9.93 -15.22 10.70
N GLN A 538 -10.67 -14.60 11.62
CA GLN A 538 -12.13 -14.74 11.72
C GLN A 538 -12.84 -14.20 10.46
N ARG A 539 -12.40 -13.02 9.93
CA ARG A 539 -12.95 -12.45 8.68
C ARG A 539 -12.69 -13.39 7.52
N LEU A 540 -11.46 -13.89 7.39
CA LEU A 540 -11.08 -14.87 6.38
C LEU A 540 -11.98 -16.10 6.44
N THR A 541 -12.15 -16.68 7.63
CA THR A 541 -12.98 -17.89 7.82
C THR A 541 -14.44 -17.63 7.41
N ARG A 542 -15.02 -16.48 7.76
CA ARG A 542 -16.38 -16.12 7.34
C ARG A 542 -16.51 -16.01 5.81
N LEU A 543 -15.57 -15.35 5.15
CA LEU A 543 -15.58 -15.19 3.68
C LEU A 543 -15.46 -16.55 2.99
N VAL A 544 -14.55 -17.39 3.45
CA VAL A 544 -14.29 -18.72 2.90
C VAL A 544 -15.47 -19.67 3.15
N ALA A 545 -16.11 -19.57 4.33
CA ALA A 545 -17.32 -20.34 4.66
C ALA A 545 -18.49 -19.94 3.75
N ALA A 546 -18.68 -18.64 3.50
CA ALA A 546 -19.77 -18.11 2.71
C ALA A 546 -19.66 -18.40 1.20
N SER A 547 -18.42 -18.54 0.66
CA SER A 547 -18.20 -18.64 -0.77
C SER A 547 -16.94 -19.43 -1.13
N SER A 548 -17.10 -20.48 -1.97
CA SER A 548 -15.96 -21.20 -2.54
C SER A 548 -15.20 -20.33 -3.55
N TRP A 549 -15.91 -19.50 -4.31
CA TRP A 549 -15.30 -18.53 -5.23
C TRP A 549 -14.40 -17.54 -4.49
N ALA A 550 -14.84 -17.02 -3.33
CA ALA A 550 -14.02 -16.13 -2.50
C ALA A 550 -12.73 -16.82 -2.03
N SER A 551 -12.81 -18.10 -1.65
CA SER A 551 -11.65 -18.90 -1.27
C SER A 551 -10.65 -19.06 -2.42
N GLU A 552 -11.14 -19.38 -3.62
CA GLU A 552 -10.29 -19.50 -4.81
C GLU A 552 -9.70 -18.15 -5.21
N TYR A 553 -10.49 -17.09 -5.16
CA TYR A 553 -10.05 -15.73 -5.49
C TYR A 553 -8.90 -15.27 -4.58
N LEU A 554 -9.01 -15.49 -3.27
CA LEU A 554 -7.94 -15.22 -2.30
C LEU A 554 -6.72 -16.13 -2.50
N THR A 555 -6.92 -17.37 -2.91
CA THR A 555 -5.81 -18.30 -3.21
C THR A 555 -5.02 -17.86 -4.44
N LEU A 556 -5.71 -17.35 -5.46
CA LEU A 556 -5.10 -16.80 -6.68
C LEU A 556 -4.45 -15.43 -6.44
N HIS A 557 -5.04 -14.62 -5.55
CA HIS A 557 -4.61 -13.25 -5.24
C HIS A 557 -4.29 -13.07 -3.76
N PRO A 558 -3.23 -13.72 -3.22
CA PRO A 558 -2.91 -13.69 -1.79
C PRO A 558 -2.61 -12.30 -1.23
N ALA A 559 -2.24 -11.34 -2.08
CA ALA A 559 -2.03 -9.95 -1.68
C ALA A 559 -3.29 -9.31 -1.05
N LEU A 560 -4.49 -9.80 -1.44
CA LEU A 560 -5.75 -9.32 -0.89
C LEU A 560 -5.99 -9.73 0.57
N LEU A 561 -5.19 -10.63 1.13
CA LEU A 561 -5.23 -10.93 2.57
C LEU A 561 -4.91 -9.68 3.41
N ASP A 562 -4.13 -8.75 2.86
CA ASP A 562 -3.78 -7.50 3.51
C ASP A 562 -5.02 -6.62 3.79
N GLU A 563 -6.03 -6.69 2.90
CA GLU A 563 -7.29 -5.95 3.04
C GLU A 563 -8.13 -6.40 4.25
N LEU A 564 -7.88 -7.61 4.75
CA LEU A 564 -8.56 -8.12 5.95
C LEU A 564 -8.20 -7.39 7.25
N LEU A 565 -7.15 -6.55 7.25
CA LEU A 565 -6.75 -5.75 8.41
C LEU A 565 -7.71 -4.62 8.69
N ASP A 566 -8.10 -3.87 7.66
CA ASP A 566 -8.92 -2.69 7.84
C ASP A 566 -10.40 -2.96 7.50
N ALA A 567 -11.14 -3.34 8.56
CA ALA A 567 -12.58 -3.58 8.42
C ALA A 567 -13.38 -2.32 8.02
N ARG A 568 -12.86 -1.13 8.25
CA ARG A 568 -13.59 0.10 7.93
C ARG A 568 -13.52 0.39 6.44
N GLU A 569 -12.34 0.28 5.84
CA GLU A 569 -12.16 0.47 4.40
C GLU A 569 -12.83 -0.66 3.60
N MET A 570 -12.70 -1.92 4.05
CA MET A 570 -13.25 -3.09 3.37
C MET A 570 -14.77 -3.07 3.20
N TYR A 571 -15.52 -2.40 4.09
CA TYR A 571 -16.99 -2.37 4.06
C TYR A 571 -17.56 -1.00 3.73
N GLN A 572 -16.77 -0.06 3.18
CA GLN A 572 -17.26 1.22 2.70
C GLN A 572 -17.66 1.14 1.22
N PRO A 573 -18.77 1.80 0.82
CA PRO A 573 -19.14 1.91 -0.58
C PRO A 573 -18.03 2.59 -1.40
N PRO A 574 -17.75 2.12 -2.62
CA PRO A 574 -16.68 2.69 -3.45
C PRO A 574 -16.91 4.17 -3.76
N GLN A 575 -15.84 4.97 -3.63
CA GLN A 575 -15.83 6.37 -4.07
C GLN A 575 -15.08 6.46 -5.40
N TRP A 576 -15.80 6.19 -6.50
CA TRP A 576 -15.20 6.02 -7.83
C TRP A 576 -14.38 7.21 -8.32
N GLN A 577 -14.76 8.44 -7.98
CA GLN A 577 -14.00 9.65 -8.36
C GLN A 577 -12.63 9.72 -7.66
N GLN A 578 -12.59 9.42 -6.36
CA GLN A 578 -11.34 9.37 -5.61
C GLN A 578 -10.47 8.22 -6.10
N PHE A 579 -11.08 7.04 -6.27
CA PHE A 579 -10.36 5.87 -6.78
C PHE A 579 -9.75 6.11 -8.17
N ASP A 580 -10.47 6.76 -9.08
CA ASP A 580 -9.98 7.14 -10.40
C ASP A 580 -8.76 8.07 -10.33
N HIS A 581 -8.81 9.07 -9.46
CA HIS A 581 -7.70 10.00 -9.25
C HIS A 581 -6.45 9.30 -8.67
N ASP A 582 -6.65 8.46 -7.66
CA ASP A 582 -5.56 7.71 -7.01
C ASP A 582 -4.93 6.69 -7.98
N LEU A 583 -5.76 6.03 -8.80
CA LEU A 583 -5.29 5.12 -9.84
C LEU A 583 -4.47 5.84 -10.91
N GLN A 584 -4.93 7.01 -11.37
CA GLN A 584 -4.17 7.82 -12.33
C GLN A 584 -2.80 8.22 -11.77
N THR A 585 -2.75 8.67 -10.52
CA THR A 585 -1.49 9.02 -9.85
C THR A 585 -0.52 7.82 -9.81
N ARG A 586 -1.03 6.62 -9.46
CA ARG A 586 -0.22 5.38 -9.45
C ARG A 586 0.27 4.97 -10.83
N LEU A 587 -0.49 5.25 -11.89
CA LEU A 587 -0.09 5.00 -13.28
C LEU A 587 0.96 6.00 -13.76
N ASP A 588 0.84 7.26 -13.38
CA ASP A 588 1.81 8.32 -13.72
C ASP A 588 3.17 8.08 -13.05
N ASP A 589 3.19 7.56 -11.82
CA ASP A 589 4.41 7.17 -11.10
C ASP A 589 5.21 6.05 -11.81
N CYS A 590 4.59 5.34 -12.74
CA CYS A 590 5.24 4.27 -13.53
C CYS A 590 5.02 4.45 -15.05
N ALA A 591 4.95 5.71 -15.53
CA ALA A 591 4.63 6.03 -16.93
C ALA A 591 5.58 5.41 -17.98
N GLU A 592 6.82 5.16 -17.62
CA GLU A 592 7.84 4.59 -18.51
C GLU A 592 7.85 3.04 -18.53
N ASP A 593 7.10 2.38 -17.64
CA ASP A 593 7.07 0.92 -17.46
C ASP A 593 5.66 0.36 -17.74
N ALA A 594 5.43 -0.09 -18.97
CA ALA A 594 4.13 -0.61 -19.40
C ALA A 594 3.72 -1.91 -18.67
N GLU A 595 4.66 -2.76 -18.26
CA GLU A 595 4.37 -3.98 -17.50
C GLU A 595 3.90 -3.62 -16.08
N ARG A 596 4.57 -2.68 -15.45
CA ARG A 596 4.19 -2.17 -14.15
C ARG A 596 2.84 -1.44 -14.16
N GLN A 597 2.54 -0.66 -15.21
CA GLN A 597 1.23 -0.02 -15.39
C GLN A 597 0.11 -1.08 -15.47
N LEU A 598 0.34 -2.17 -16.19
CA LEU A 598 -0.62 -3.26 -16.31
C LEU A 598 -0.84 -3.97 -14.95
N ASP A 599 0.21 -4.18 -14.18
CA ASP A 599 0.11 -4.74 -12.83
C ASP A 599 -0.64 -3.80 -11.87
N VAL A 600 -0.44 -2.49 -11.96
CA VAL A 600 -1.19 -1.48 -11.19
C VAL A 600 -2.69 -1.60 -11.48
N LEU A 601 -3.09 -1.67 -12.76
CA LEU A 601 -4.50 -1.84 -13.15
C LEU A 601 -5.10 -3.13 -12.60
N ARG A 602 -4.38 -4.25 -12.69
CA ARG A 602 -4.88 -5.55 -12.21
C ARG A 602 -5.07 -5.56 -10.70
N HIS A 603 -4.09 -5.08 -9.96
CA HIS A 603 -4.19 -5.01 -8.50
C HIS A 603 -5.33 -4.09 -8.06
N ALA A 604 -5.48 -2.93 -8.68
CA ALA A 604 -6.56 -2.00 -8.38
C ALA A 604 -7.95 -2.62 -8.65
N GLN A 605 -8.10 -3.34 -9.77
CA GLN A 605 -9.33 -4.05 -10.11
C GLN A 605 -9.60 -5.19 -9.12
N GLN A 606 -8.58 -5.97 -8.73
CA GLN A 606 -8.70 -7.08 -7.79
C GLN A 606 -9.09 -6.59 -6.39
N GLU A 607 -8.48 -5.52 -5.92
CA GLU A 607 -8.76 -4.86 -4.66
C GLU A 607 -10.23 -4.42 -4.57
N GLN A 608 -10.70 -3.66 -5.57
CA GLN A 608 -12.09 -3.19 -5.60
C GLN A 608 -13.10 -4.34 -5.75
N THR A 609 -12.79 -5.33 -6.56
CA THR A 609 -13.62 -6.55 -6.68
C THR A 609 -13.72 -7.28 -5.34
N PHE A 610 -12.63 -7.36 -4.58
CA PHE A 610 -12.62 -8.00 -3.27
C PHE A 610 -13.43 -7.20 -2.22
N HIS A 611 -13.35 -5.88 -2.21
CA HIS A 611 -14.18 -5.03 -1.35
C HIS A 611 -15.67 -5.23 -1.65
N LEU A 612 -16.06 -5.21 -2.92
CA LEU A 612 -17.44 -5.49 -3.34
C LEU A 612 -17.89 -6.89 -2.89
N LEU A 613 -17.03 -7.91 -3.06
CA LEU A 613 -17.30 -9.28 -2.62
C LEU A 613 -17.50 -9.37 -1.11
N ALA A 614 -16.67 -8.71 -0.34
CA ALA A 614 -16.77 -8.70 1.12
C ALA A 614 -18.09 -8.05 1.59
N MET A 615 -18.49 -6.96 0.96
CA MET A 615 -19.77 -6.28 1.24
C MET A 615 -20.97 -7.14 0.82
N ASP A 616 -20.92 -7.79 -0.34
CA ASP A 616 -21.95 -8.68 -0.86
C ASP A 616 -22.19 -9.87 0.05
N LEU A 617 -21.11 -10.58 0.45
CA LEU A 617 -21.18 -11.72 1.36
C LEU A 617 -21.68 -11.37 2.78
N GLN A 618 -21.59 -10.08 3.18
CA GLN A 618 -22.19 -9.56 4.41
C GLN A 618 -23.64 -9.08 4.22
N GLY A 619 -24.19 -9.14 2.99
CA GLY A 619 -25.53 -8.67 2.68
C GLY A 619 -25.68 -7.14 2.73
N LEU A 620 -24.59 -6.39 2.62
CA LEU A 620 -24.59 -4.92 2.64
C LEU A 620 -24.97 -4.30 1.30
N LEU A 621 -24.88 -5.07 0.21
CA LEU A 621 -25.19 -4.64 -1.15
C LEU A 621 -26.37 -5.42 -1.74
N PRO A 622 -27.45 -4.75 -2.17
CA PRO A 622 -28.41 -5.37 -3.08
C PRO A 622 -27.73 -5.81 -4.38
N LEU A 623 -28.18 -6.91 -4.98
CA LEU A 623 -27.58 -7.46 -6.21
C LEU A 623 -27.53 -6.47 -7.37
N GLU A 624 -28.56 -5.63 -7.50
CA GLU A 624 -28.63 -4.58 -8.51
C GLU A 624 -27.51 -3.55 -8.31
N THR A 625 -27.34 -3.06 -7.06
CA THR A 625 -26.28 -2.11 -6.70
C THR A 625 -24.88 -2.71 -6.88
N LEU A 626 -24.69 -3.97 -6.51
CA LEU A 626 -23.46 -4.70 -6.76
C LEU A 626 -23.12 -4.73 -8.27
N SER A 627 -24.13 -5.08 -9.11
CA SER A 627 -23.94 -5.13 -10.56
C SER A 627 -23.61 -3.76 -11.18
N ASP A 628 -24.18 -2.68 -10.62
CA ASP A 628 -23.83 -1.30 -11.01
C ASP A 628 -22.37 -0.99 -10.68
N HIS A 629 -21.92 -1.27 -9.45
CA HIS A 629 -20.53 -1.04 -9.04
C HIS A 629 -19.52 -1.88 -9.85
N LEU A 630 -19.81 -3.14 -10.14
CA LEU A 630 -18.96 -3.97 -10.99
C LEU A 630 -18.88 -3.42 -12.43
N SER A 631 -19.98 -2.87 -12.94
CA SER A 631 -20.02 -2.25 -14.27
C SER A 631 -19.27 -0.92 -14.30
N ASP A 632 -19.40 -0.09 -13.25
CA ASP A 632 -18.67 1.17 -13.12
C ASP A 632 -17.15 0.94 -13.00
N LEU A 633 -16.74 -0.10 -12.27
CA LEU A 633 -15.34 -0.55 -12.20
C LEU A 633 -14.82 -0.97 -13.58
N ALA A 634 -15.61 -1.74 -14.34
CA ALA A 634 -15.22 -2.17 -15.68
C ALA A 634 -15.10 -0.98 -16.65
N ASP A 635 -16.03 -0.04 -16.62
CA ASP A 635 -15.98 1.19 -17.43
C ASP A 635 -14.73 2.02 -17.11
N LEU A 636 -14.39 2.16 -15.84
CA LEU A 636 -13.19 2.87 -15.38
C LEU A 636 -11.92 2.19 -15.87
N MET A 637 -11.81 0.86 -15.74
CA MET A 637 -10.66 0.10 -16.25
C MET A 637 -10.54 0.21 -17.77
N LEU A 638 -11.64 0.12 -18.51
CA LEU A 638 -11.66 0.29 -19.98
C LEU A 638 -11.15 1.68 -20.41
N ARG A 639 -11.51 2.73 -19.67
CA ARG A 639 -11.04 4.11 -19.93
C ARG A 639 -9.52 4.21 -19.77
N HIS A 640 -8.96 3.69 -18.66
CA HIS A 640 -7.52 3.71 -18.43
C HIS A 640 -6.75 2.84 -19.45
N VAL A 641 -7.26 1.64 -19.75
CA VAL A 641 -6.67 0.76 -20.77
C VAL A 641 -6.63 1.44 -22.13
N LEU A 642 -7.73 2.10 -22.55
CA LEU A 642 -7.77 2.85 -23.80
C LEU A 642 -6.73 3.97 -23.82
N ALA A 643 -6.66 4.76 -22.77
CA ALA A 643 -5.70 5.86 -22.65
C ALA A 643 -4.25 5.37 -22.72
N LEU A 644 -3.89 4.32 -21.98
CA LEU A 644 -2.56 3.71 -22.00
C LEU A 644 -2.20 3.09 -23.36
N CYS A 645 -3.14 2.40 -23.98
CA CYS A 645 -2.93 1.80 -25.30
C CYS A 645 -2.70 2.85 -26.38
N TRP A 646 -3.42 3.98 -26.30
CA TRP A 646 -3.26 5.07 -27.28
C TRP A 646 -1.98 5.87 -27.00
N SER A 647 -1.72 6.30 -25.77
CA SER A 647 -0.52 7.08 -25.42
C SER A 647 0.79 6.39 -25.81
N SER A 648 0.85 5.07 -25.65
CA SER A 648 2.00 4.23 -25.97
C SER A 648 2.04 3.69 -27.41
N ALA A 649 1.10 4.11 -28.29
CA ALA A 649 1.09 3.67 -29.69
C ALA A 649 2.21 4.36 -30.49
N ARG A 650 3.06 3.58 -31.19
CA ARG A 650 4.20 4.09 -31.97
C ARG A 650 3.80 4.94 -33.18
N ARG A 651 2.64 4.71 -33.76
CA ARG A 651 2.10 5.43 -34.92
C ARG A 651 0.74 6.02 -34.56
N ARG A 652 0.76 7.19 -33.90
CA ARG A 652 -0.44 7.99 -33.67
C ARG A 652 -0.55 9.02 -34.80
N HIS A 653 -1.73 9.13 -35.37
CA HIS A 653 -2.02 10.18 -36.37
C HIS A 653 -2.71 11.39 -35.72
N ARG A 654 -3.00 11.32 -34.41
CA ARG A 654 -3.64 12.35 -33.56
C ARG A 654 -3.14 12.23 -32.12
N ASP A 655 -3.26 13.30 -31.38
CA ASP A 655 -3.01 13.28 -29.92
C ASP A 655 -4.13 12.55 -29.21
N ASP A 656 -5.40 12.88 -29.47
CA ASP A 656 -6.57 12.24 -28.88
C ASP A 656 -7.19 11.23 -29.86
N ALA A 657 -7.54 10.04 -29.37
CA ALA A 657 -8.20 9.02 -30.17
C ALA A 657 -9.67 9.37 -30.41
N LYS A 658 -10.07 9.50 -31.67
CA LYS A 658 -11.49 9.51 -32.06
C LYS A 658 -12.05 8.08 -32.08
N PHE A 659 -12.13 7.48 -30.92
CA PHE A 659 -12.44 6.06 -30.72
C PHE A 659 -13.34 5.86 -29.52
N ALA A 660 -14.25 4.90 -29.62
CA ALA A 660 -15.19 4.57 -28.53
C ALA A 660 -15.30 3.06 -28.33
N ILE A 661 -15.45 2.66 -27.10
CA ILE A 661 -15.75 1.29 -26.64
C ILE A 661 -17.23 1.28 -26.29
N ILE A 662 -17.98 0.39 -26.95
CA ILE A 662 -19.39 0.17 -26.70
C ILE A 662 -19.56 -1.17 -25.99
N ALA A 663 -20.21 -1.13 -24.85
CA ALA A 663 -20.53 -2.30 -24.04
C ALA A 663 -21.87 -2.91 -24.46
N TYR A 664 -21.91 -4.22 -24.57
CA TYR A 664 -23.07 -5.03 -24.84
C TYR A 664 -23.35 -6.01 -23.70
N GLY A 665 -24.29 -6.86 -23.84
CA GLY A 665 -24.57 -7.99 -22.95
C GLY A 665 -24.80 -7.56 -21.51
N LYS A 666 -24.08 -8.20 -20.58
CA LYS A 666 -24.23 -7.90 -19.15
C LYS A 666 -23.62 -6.55 -18.78
N LEU A 667 -22.47 -6.19 -19.32
CA LEU A 667 -21.85 -4.88 -19.09
C LEU A 667 -22.73 -3.77 -19.65
N GLY A 668 -23.23 -3.94 -20.86
CA GLY A 668 -24.12 -2.98 -21.49
C GLY A 668 -25.43 -2.77 -20.73
N GLY A 669 -26.02 -3.83 -20.18
CA GLY A 669 -27.25 -3.79 -19.37
C GLY A 669 -27.02 -3.47 -17.89
N LYS A 670 -25.78 -3.18 -17.45
CA LYS A 670 -25.40 -3.00 -16.02
C LYS A 670 -25.83 -4.18 -15.12
N GLU A 671 -25.65 -5.38 -15.63
CA GLU A 671 -25.95 -6.62 -14.92
C GLU A 671 -24.71 -7.52 -14.75
N LEU A 672 -23.52 -6.90 -14.63
CA LEU A 672 -22.25 -7.59 -14.52
C LEU A 672 -22.15 -8.38 -13.20
N GLY A 673 -21.54 -9.55 -13.24
CA GLY A 673 -21.19 -10.35 -12.08
C GLY A 673 -19.68 -10.62 -12.03
N TYR A 674 -19.17 -11.17 -10.93
CA TYR A 674 -17.73 -11.35 -10.68
C TYR A 674 -16.98 -12.10 -11.79
N ALA A 675 -17.55 -13.15 -12.32
CA ALA A 675 -16.95 -13.98 -13.38
C ALA A 675 -17.58 -13.73 -14.75
N SER A 676 -18.05 -12.51 -15.03
CA SER A 676 -18.61 -12.16 -16.33
C SER A 676 -17.52 -11.68 -17.28
N ASP A 677 -17.60 -12.13 -18.53
CA ASP A 677 -16.88 -11.57 -19.67
C ASP A 677 -17.47 -10.20 -20.07
N LEU A 678 -16.65 -9.40 -20.75
CA LEU A 678 -17.07 -8.12 -21.31
C LEU A 678 -17.40 -8.29 -22.79
N ASP A 679 -18.68 -8.13 -23.14
CA ASP A 679 -19.12 -8.05 -24.52
C ASP A 679 -18.84 -6.64 -25.06
N LEU A 680 -17.89 -6.48 -26.00
CA LEU A 680 -17.44 -5.18 -26.48
C LEU A 680 -17.46 -5.08 -28.00
N ILE A 681 -17.75 -3.87 -28.52
CA ILE A 681 -17.45 -3.49 -29.89
C ILE A 681 -16.70 -2.16 -29.90
N PHE A 682 -15.98 -1.90 -30.99
CA PHE A 682 -15.14 -0.74 -31.14
C PHE A 682 -15.58 0.11 -32.32
N LEU A 683 -15.84 1.40 -32.08
CA LEU A 683 -16.26 2.37 -33.07
C LEU A 683 -15.27 3.52 -33.16
N TYR A 684 -15.16 4.12 -34.35
CA TYR A 684 -14.37 5.32 -34.57
C TYR A 684 -15.08 6.31 -35.50
N ASP A 685 -14.70 7.60 -35.44
CA ASP A 685 -15.19 8.67 -36.27
C ASP A 685 -14.01 9.55 -36.69
N ASP A 686 -13.33 9.14 -37.79
CA ASP A 686 -12.09 9.77 -38.23
C ASP A 686 -11.87 9.60 -39.73
N ASP A 687 -11.70 10.72 -40.44
CA ASP A 687 -11.47 10.78 -41.89
C ASP A 687 -10.02 10.58 -42.31
N HIS A 688 -9.09 10.39 -41.34
CA HIS A 688 -7.68 10.22 -41.69
C HIS A 688 -7.47 8.89 -42.45
N PRO A 689 -6.66 8.87 -43.54
CA PRO A 689 -6.47 7.67 -44.36
C PRO A 689 -6.01 6.42 -43.57
N ASP A 690 -5.19 6.62 -42.54
CA ASP A 690 -4.63 5.55 -41.72
C ASP A 690 -5.52 5.21 -40.51
N ALA A 691 -6.67 5.86 -40.35
CA ALA A 691 -7.52 5.74 -39.15
C ALA A 691 -7.94 4.27 -38.89
N GLN A 692 -8.48 3.61 -39.91
CA GLN A 692 -8.95 2.24 -39.81
C GLN A 692 -7.83 1.28 -39.35
N GLU A 693 -6.62 1.40 -39.92
CA GLU A 693 -5.50 0.53 -39.56
C GLU A 693 -5.01 0.82 -38.13
N ASN A 694 -4.87 2.11 -37.77
CA ASN A 694 -4.41 2.52 -36.46
C ASN A 694 -5.38 2.13 -35.36
N TYR A 695 -6.70 2.31 -35.58
CA TYR A 695 -7.71 1.90 -34.61
C TYR A 695 -7.91 0.39 -34.54
N ALA A 696 -7.70 -0.36 -35.63
CA ALA A 696 -7.67 -1.82 -35.57
C ALA A 696 -6.50 -2.33 -34.70
N ARG A 697 -5.33 -1.74 -34.81
CA ARG A 697 -4.19 -2.05 -33.95
C ARG A 697 -4.45 -1.67 -32.49
N LEU A 698 -5.08 -0.51 -32.26
CA LEU A 698 -5.52 -0.08 -30.94
C LEU A 698 -6.47 -1.10 -30.31
N ALA A 699 -7.51 -1.50 -31.03
CA ALA A 699 -8.49 -2.49 -30.56
C ALA A 699 -7.84 -3.85 -30.23
N GLN A 700 -6.91 -4.33 -31.07
CA GLN A 700 -6.13 -5.53 -30.79
C GLN A 700 -5.32 -5.40 -29.51
N ARG A 701 -4.67 -4.25 -29.32
CA ARG A 701 -3.87 -3.98 -28.14
C ARG A 701 -4.71 -3.89 -26.87
N ILE A 702 -5.87 -3.22 -26.92
CA ILE A 702 -6.86 -3.17 -25.83
C ILE A 702 -7.28 -4.60 -25.45
N ASN A 703 -7.68 -5.39 -26.44
CA ASN A 703 -8.10 -6.77 -26.20
C ASN A 703 -6.99 -7.63 -25.59
N THR A 704 -5.74 -7.47 -26.05
CA THR A 704 -4.58 -8.15 -25.49
C THR A 704 -4.32 -7.70 -24.05
N MET A 705 -4.38 -6.40 -23.77
CA MET A 705 -4.13 -5.84 -22.45
C MET A 705 -5.18 -6.29 -21.43
N LEU A 706 -6.44 -6.40 -21.83
CA LEU A 706 -7.52 -6.92 -21.00
C LEU A 706 -7.39 -8.42 -20.73
N GLY A 707 -7.12 -9.21 -21.79
CA GLY A 707 -7.20 -10.67 -21.75
C GLY A 707 -5.93 -11.42 -21.42
N SER A 708 -4.72 -10.79 -21.52
CA SER A 708 -3.45 -11.47 -21.28
C SER A 708 -3.24 -11.83 -19.82
N TYR A 709 -2.66 -13.03 -19.57
CA TYR A 709 -2.23 -13.48 -18.26
C TYR A 709 -0.79 -13.05 -17.97
N THR A 710 -0.55 -12.52 -16.76
CA THR A 710 0.79 -12.33 -16.18
C THR A 710 0.83 -12.96 -14.79
N SER A 711 1.96 -12.76 -14.06
CA SER A 711 2.08 -13.16 -12.65
C SER A 711 1.03 -12.52 -11.74
N SER A 712 0.49 -11.35 -12.12
CA SER A 712 -0.57 -10.62 -11.41
C SER A 712 -1.99 -11.00 -11.86
N GLY A 713 -2.13 -12.00 -12.73
CA GLY A 713 -3.42 -12.47 -13.23
C GLY A 713 -3.85 -11.80 -14.55
N ARG A 714 -5.14 -11.73 -14.80
CA ARG A 714 -5.81 -11.16 -15.98
C ARG A 714 -6.76 -10.05 -15.53
N LEU A 715 -6.97 -9.03 -16.36
CA LEU A 715 -7.88 -7.94 -16.03
C LEU A 715 -9.35 -8.36 -16.28
N TYR A 716 -9.71 -8.70 -17.53
CA TYR A 716 -11.05 -9.20 -17.90
C TYR A 716 -10.97 -10.19 -19.08
N GLU A 717 -11.91 -11.11 -19.13
CA GLU A 717 -12.24 -11.82 -20.38
C GLU A 717 -13.08 -10.90 -21.26
N THR A 718 -12.87 -11.01 -22.58
CA THR A 718 -13.58 -10.18 -23.56
C THR A 718 -14.26 -11.04 -24.62
N ASP A 719 -15.48 -10.68 -25.00
CA ASP A 719 -16.17 -11.22 -26.16
C ASP A 719 -16.44 -10.13 -27.20
N LEU A 720 -15.92 -10.31 -28.41
CA LEU A 720 -16.05 -9.36 -29.49
C LEU A 720 -16.98 -9.84 -30.62
N ARG A 721 -17.75 -10.91 -30.38
CA ARG A 721 -18.58 -11.55 -31.42
C ARG A 721 -19.84 -10.76 -31.78
N LEU A 722 -20.25 -9.80 -30.96
CA LEU A 722 -21.41 -8.93 -31.20
C LEU A 722 -21.12 -7.75 -32.15
N ARG A 723 -19.91 -7.66 -32.71
CA ARG A 723 -19.59 -6.65 -33.74
C ARG A 723 -20.26 -6.95 -35.08
N PRO A 724 -20.43 -5.97 -35.96
CA PRO A 724 -21.01 -6.17 -37.31
C PRO A 724 -20.35 -7.35 -38.03
N ASN A 725 -21.18 -8.22 -38.61
CA ASN A 725 -20.76 -9.48 -39.25
C ASN A 725 -20.07 -10.50 -38.31
N GLY A 726 -20.20 -10.37 -37.00
CA GLY A 726 -19.69 -11.30 -36.00
C GLY A 726 -18.19 -11.57 -36.13
N ALA A 727 -17.75 -12.81 -35.96
CA ALA A 727 -16.36 -13.20 -36.05
C ALA A 727 -15.67 -12.94 -37.41
N SER A 728 -16.44 -12.86 -38.48
CA SER A 728 -15.95 -12.57 -39.85
C SER A 728 -15.78 -11.07 -40.12
N GLY A 729 -16.40 -10.20 -39.32
CA GLY A 729 -16.36 -8.77 -39.49
C GLY A 729 -15.06 -8.09 -39.03
N LEU A 730 -14.88 -6.85 -39.44
CA LEU A 730 -13.76 -6.02 -39.00
C LEU A 730 -13.80 -5.83 -37.47
N LEU A 731 -12.62 -5.74 -36.87
CA LEU A 731 -12.49 -5.55 -35.42
C LEU A 731 -13.00 -4.16 -34.98
N VAL A 732 -12.87 -3.15 -35.85
CA VAL A 732 -13.32 -1.78 -35.64
C VAL A 732 -14.21 -1.36 -36.82
N SER A 733 -15.23 -0.56 -36.54
CA SER A 733 -16.11 0.00 -37.57
C SER A 733 -16.20 1.51 -37.45
N SER A 734 -16.29 2.23 -38.57
CA SER A 734 -16.67 3.63 -38.48
C SER A 734 -18.10 3.76 -37.97
N ILE A 735 -18.40 4.89 -37.30
CA ILE A 735 -19.76 5.15 -36.80
C ILE A 735 -20.83 5.15 -37.94
N GLU A 736 -20.44 5.60 -39.14
CA GLU A 736 -21.26 5.62 -40.31
C GLU A 736 -21.54 4.20 -40.83
N ALA A 737 -20.49 3.38 -41.02
CA ALA A 737 -20.61 1.98 -41.42
C ALA A 737 -21.44 1.16 -40.43
N PHE A 738 -21.27 1.41 -39.12
CA PHE A 738 -22.09 0.83 -38.07
C PHE A 738 -23.58 1.22 -38.23
N ALA A 739 -23.86 2.49 -38.50
CA ALA A 739 -25.24 2.98 -38.71
C ALA A 739 -25.89 2.33 -39.94
N GLU A 740 -25.18 2.27 -41.06
CA GLU A 740 -25.67 1.63 -42.29
C GLU A 740 -25.92 0.13 -42.08
N TYR A 741 -24.98 -0.58 -41.46
CA TYR A 741 -25.11 -1.99 -41.14
C TYR A 741 -26.37 -2.27 -40.29
N GLN A 742 -26.56 -1.52 -39.20
CA GLN A 742 -27.70 -1.70 -38.29
C GLN A 742 -29.05 -1.39 -38.95
N GLN A 743 -29.07 -0.51 -39.96
CA GLN A 743 -30.31 -0.16 -40.67
C GLN A 743 -30.67 -1.13 -41.79
N SER A 744 -29.71 -1.76 -42.46
CA SER A 744 -29.94 -2.46 -43.72
C SER A 744 -29.54 -3.95 -43.73
N GLN A 745 -28.61 -4.38 -42.84
CA GLN A 745 -28.02 -5.69 -42.92
C GLN A 745 -28.11 -6.51 -41.62
N ALA A 746 -28.31 -5.83 -40.47
CA ALA A 746 -28.35 -6.50 -39.18
C ALA A 746 -29.60 -7.37 -39.02
N TRP A 747 -29.43 -8.54 -38.39
CA TRP A 747 -30.52 -9.46 -38.05
C TRP A 747 -31.29 -8.98 -36.82
N VAL A 748 -32.52 -9.45 -36.64
CA VAL A 748 -33.36 -9.12 -35.47
C VAL A 748 -32.65 -9.47 -34.15
N TRP A 749 -31.90 -10.56 -34.09
CA TRP A 749 -31.19 -10.94 -32.89
C TRP A 749 -30.03 -9.96 -32.53
N GLU A 750 -29.46 -9.27 -33.54
CA GLU A 750 -28.48 -8.20 -33.29
C GLU A 750 -29.18 -6.95 -32.74
N HIS A 751 -30.38 -6.66 -33.21
CA HIS A 751 -31.22 -5.61 -32.62
C HIS A 751 -31.68 -5.95 -31.18
N GLN A 752 -31.94 -7.25 -30.88
CA GLN A 752 -32.15 -7.68 -29.49
C GLN A 752 -30.94 -7.39 -28.63
N ALA A 753 -29.73 -7.71 -29.09
CA ALA A 753 -28.46 -7.40 -28.37
C ALA A 753 -28.30 -5.89 -28.19
N LEU A 754 -28.67 -5.08 -29.20
CA LEU A 754 -28.60 -3.61 -29.17
C LEU A 754 -29.49 -2.99 -28.08
N THR A 755 -30.57 -3.67 -27.62
CA THR A 755 -31.40 -3.18 -26.51
C THR A 755 -30.58 -2.96 -25.23
N ARG A 756 -29.53 -3.76 -25.05
CA ARG A 756 -28.64 -3.76 -23.88
C ARG A 756 -27.25 -3.21 -24.19
N ALA A 757 -27.17 -2.34 -25.20
CA ALA A 757 -25.89 -1.72 -25.55
C ALA A 757 -25.80 -0.28 -25.02
N ARG A 758 -24.60 0.17 -24.66
CA ARG A 758 -24.33 1.54 -24.21
C ARG A 758 -22.89 1.94 -24.48
N PHE A 759 -22.62 3.25 -24.50
CA PHE A 759 -21.27 3.78 -24.45
C PHE A 759 -20.60 3.46 -23.10
N SER A 760 -19.34 3.01 -23.14
CA SER A 760 -18.54 2.67 -21.96
C SER A 760 -17.33 3.60 -21.78
N ALA A 761 -16.47 3.72 -22.80
CA ALA A 761 -15.26 4.53 -22.70
C ALA A 761 -14.86 5.13 -24.05
N GLY A 762 -14.09 6.22 -24.04
CA GLY A 762 -13.54 6.87 -25.23
C GLY A 762 -14.17 8.23 -25.56
N ASP A 763 -14.24 8.59 -26.87
CA ASP A 763 -14.79 9.87 -27.31
C ASP A 763 -16.30 9.94 -27.07
N THR A 764 -16.73 10.85 -26.22
CA THR A 764 -18.14 11.06 -25.86
C THR A 764 -19.02 11.51 -27.04
N ARG A 765 -18.42 12.12 -28.07
CA ARG A 765 -19.14 12.52 -29.31
C ARG A 765 -19.58 11.27 -30.08
N ILE A 766 -18.69 10.28 -30.19
CA ILE A 766 -19.01 8.99 -30.82
C ILE A 766 -20.01 8.25 -29.95
N GLY A 767 -19.87 8.30 -28.62
CA GLY A 767 -20.86 7.77 -27.69
C GLY A 767 -22.28 8.37 -27.91
N THR A 768 -22.34 9.69 -28.04
CA THR A 768 -23.62 10.39 -28.34
C THR A 768 -24.20 10.00 -29.70
N ALA A 769 -23.36 9.91 -30.74
CA ALA A 769 -23.78 9.47 -32.07
C ALA A 769 -24.28 8.02 -32.04
N PHE A 770 -23.57 7.13 -31.31
CA PHE A 770 -24.00 5.74 -31.10
C PHE A 770 -25.39 5.67 -30.45
N GLU A 771 -25.66 6.40 -29.39
CA GLU A 771 -26.96 6.40 -28.70
C GLU A 771 -28.09 6.93 -29.62
N GLN A 772 -27.80 7.90 -30.49
CA GLN A 772 -28.74 8.36 -31.48
C GLN A 772 -29.05 7.28 -32.52
N ILE A 773 -28.03 6.58 -33.01
CA ILE A 773 -28.20 5.46 -33.97
C ILE A 773 -28.98 4.35 -33.28
N ARG A 774 -28.59 3.93 -32.09
CA ARG A 774 -29.25 2.92 -31.28
C ARG A 774 -30.73 3.23 -31.10
N ARG A 775 -31.07 4.43 -30.67
CA ARG A 775 -32.46 4.87 -30.51
C ARG A 775 -33.24 4.83 -31.82
N ARG A 776 -32.62 5.28 -32.92
CA ARG A 776 -33.24 5.25 -34.26
C ARG A 776 -33.54 3.83 -34.67
N VAL A 777 -32.63 2.90 -34.51
CA VAL A 777 -32.80 1.48 -34.86
C VAL A 777 -33.90 0.82 -34.01
N LEU A 778 -33.88 1.04 -32.70
CA LEU A 778 -34.84 0.45 -31.77
C LEU A 778 -36.29 1.02 -32.00
N CYS A 779 -36.42 2.27 -32.38
CA CYS A 779 -37.67 2.92 -32.66
C CYS A 779 -38.20 2.69 -34.10
N GLN A 780 -37.58 1.85 -34.90
CA GLN A 780 -38.12 1.50 -36.22
C GLN A 780 -39.45 0.74 -36.09
N PRO A 781 -40.50 1.14 -36.84
CA PRO A 781 -41.71 0.34 -36.91
C PRO A 781 -41.43 -1.05 -37.51
N ARG A 782 -41.95 -2.09 -36.87
CA ARG A 782 -41.74 -3.48 -37.28
C ARG A 782 -43.08 -4.19 -37.45
N ASP A 783 -43.14 -5.13 -38.40
CA ASP A 783 -44.26 -6.07 -38.46
C ASP A 783 -44.18 -7.05 -37.29
N LEU A 784 -45.17 -6.98 -36.39
CA LEU A 784 -45.19 -7.73 -35.15
C LEU A 784 -45.21 -9.25 -35.37
N THR A 785 -45.86 -9.70 -36.47
CA THR A 785 -45.95 -11.12 -36.80
C THR A 785 -44.58 -11.67 -37.18
N THR A 786 -43.87 -10.98 -38.05
CA THR A 786 -42.51 -11.34 -38.46
C THR A 786 -41.55 -11.25 -37.30
N LEU A 787 -41.57 -10.18 -36.51
CA LEU A 787 -40.71 -9.99 -35.33
C LEU A 787 -40.90 -11.13 -34.34
N ARG A 788 -42.14 -11.49 -34.01
CA ARG A 788 -42.47 -12.59 -33.09
C ARG A 788 -41.88 -13.90 -33.59
N LYS A 789 -42.07 -14.22 -34.86
CA LYS A 789 -41.56 -15.45 -35.47
C LYS A 789 -40.01 -15.54 -35.42
N GLU A 790 -39.31 -14.45 -35.70
CA GLU A 790 -37.85 -14.45 -35.69
C GLU A 790 -37.30 -14.60 -34.26
N ILE A 791 -37.93 -13.94 -33.28
CA ILE A 791 -37.55 -14.06 -31.87
C ILE A 791 -37.77 -15.48 -31.34
N LEU A 792 -38.89 -16.09 -31.65
CA LEU A 792 -39.20 -17.47 -31.28
C LEU A 792 -38.21 -18.47 -31.92
N ALA A 793 -37.90 -18.28 -33.20
CA ALA A 793 -36.90 -19.11 -33.90
C ALA A 793 -35.50 -18.99 -33.23
N MET A 794 -35.07 -17.76 -32.86
CA MET A 794 -33.82 -17.57 -32.20
C MET A 794 -33.80 -18.17 -30.78
N ARG A 795 -34.90 -18.05 -30.03
CA ARG A 795 -35.08 -18.67 -28.72
C ARG A 795 -34.97 -20.20 -28.78
N GLN A 796 -35.65 -20.81 -29.79
CA GLN A 796 -35.56 -22.24 -29.99
C GLN A 796 -34.13 -22.68 -30.29
N LYS A 797 -33.44 -21.97 -31.19
CA LYS A 797 -32.02 -22.24 -31.51
C LYS A 797 -31.12 -22.17 -30.26
N MET A 798 -31.36 -21.23 -29.36
CA MET A 798 -30.62 -21.14 -28.10
C MET A 798 -30.93 -22.31 -27.16
N LEU A 799 -32.19 -22.76 -27.11
CA LEU A 799 -32.56 -23.91 -26.30
C LEU A 799 -31.92 -25.19 -26.82
N ASP A 800 -31.94 -25.40 -28.14
CA ASP A 800 -31.30 -26.56 -28.81
C ASP A 800 -29.79 -26.57 -28.59
N GLY A 801 -29.15 -25.40 -28.44
CA GLY A 801 -27.74 -25.25 -28.14
C GLY A 801 -27.34 -25.54 -26.67
N HIS A 802 -28.33 -25.65 -25.77
CA HIS A 802 -28.12 -25.89 -24.34
C HIS A 802 -29.09 -26.98 -23.82
N PRO A 803 -28.98 -28.24 -24.30
CA PRO A 803 -29.88 -29.32 -23.88
C PRO A 803 -29.68 -29.62 -22.36
N ASN A 804 -30.81 -29.90 -21.69
CA ASN A 804 -30.80 -30.22 -20.27
C ASN A 804 -31.52 -31.57 -20.01
N ASP A 805 -30.74 -32.64 -19.87
CA ASP A 805 -31.25 -34.00 -19.65
C ASP A 805 -31.15 -34.44 -18.16
N THR A 806 -30.93 -33.50 -17.24
CA THR A 806 -30.63 -33.85 -15.83
C THR A 806 -31.87 -34.02 -14.95
N GLY A 807 -33.07 -33.66 -15.43
CA GLY A 807 -34.27 -33.61 -14.59
C GLY A 807 -34.32 -32.43 -13.61
N LEU A 808 -33.27 -31.61 -13.51
CA LEU A 808 -33.21 -30.37 -12.76
C LEU A 808 -33.64 -29.20 -13.65
N PHE A 809 -34.01 -28.09 -13.05
CA PHE A 809 -34.33 -26.83 -13.74
C PHE A 809 -33.09 -25.95 -13.95
N ASP A 810 -32.65 -25.73 -15.19
CA ASP A 810 -31.62 -24.75 -15.52
C ASP A 810 -32.22 -23.35 -15.49
N ILE A 811 -31.93 -22.61 -14.45
CA ILE A 811 -32.53 -21.27 -14.18
C ILE A 811 -32.22 -20.23 -15.25
N LYS A 812 -31.24 -20.47 -16.10
CA LYS A 812 -30.88 -19.57 -17.21
C LYS A 812 -31.53 -20.00 -18.52
N HIS A 813 -31.41 -21.26 -18.92
CA HIS A 813 -31.69 -21.72 -20.29
C HIS A 813 -33.03 -22.46 -20.45
N ASP A 814 -33.52 -23.09 -19.40
CA ASP A 814 -34.82 -23.83 -19.51
C ASP A 814 -36.00 -22.89 -19.69
N ARG A 815 -37.11 -23.43 -20.16
CA ARG A 815 -38.38 -22.73 -20.36
C ARG A 815 -38.93 -22.18 -19.04
N GLY A 816 -39.18 -20.87 -18.98
CA GLY A 816 -39.55 -20.15 -17.76
C GLY A 816 -38.36 -19.54 -17.02
N GLY A 817 -37.14 -19.74 -17.52
CA GLY A 817 -35.92 -19.20 -16.96
C GLY A 817 -35.59 -17.75 -17.36
N MET A 818 -34.39 -17.32 -17.00
CA MET A 818 -33.97 -15.93 -17.21
C MET A 818 -33.98 -15.49 -18.66
N VAL A 819 -33.54 -16.35 -19.59
CA VAL A 819 -33.49 -16.05 -21.03
C VAL A 819 -34.85 -15.75 -21.59
N ASP A 820 -35.91 -16.46 -21.16
CA ASP A 820 -37.27 -16.16 -21.62
C ASP A 820 -37.70 -14.75 -21.20
N ILE A 821 -37.41 -14.35 -19.97
CA ILE A 821 -37.74 -13.01 -19.47
C ILE A 821 -36.94 -11.94 -20.26
N GLU A 822 -35.67 -12.18 -20.51
CA GLU A 822 -34.86 -11.28 -21.33
C GLU A 822 -35.38 -11.13 -22.75
N PHE A 823 -35.79 -12.23 -23.39
CA PHE A 823 -36.40 -12.21 -24.73
C PHE A 823 -37.73 -11.46 -24.76
N MET A 824 -38.58 -11.64 -23.74
CA MET A 824 -39.83 -10.89 -23.60
C MET A 824 -39.59 -9.39 -23.49
N VAL A 825 -38.63 -8.96 -22.68
CA VAL A 825 -38.24 -7.53 -22.53
C VAL A 825 -37.70 -6.98 -23.84
N GLN A 826 -36.81 -7.70 -24.52
CA GLN A 826 -36.27 -7.32 -25.81
C GLN A 826 -37.37 -7.23 -26.88
N TYR A 827 -38.33 -8.18 -26.90
CA TYR A 827 -39.51 -8.11 -27.78
C TYR A 827 -40.34 -6.85 -27.51
N ILE A 828 -40.67 -6.56 -26.26
CA ILE A 828 -41.46 -5.37 -25.88
C ILE A 828 -40.75 -4.09 -26.38
N VAL A 829 -39.46 -3.98 -26.22
CA VAL A 829 -38.67 -2.83 -26.69
C VAL A 829 -38.77 -2.74 -28.21
N LEU A 830 -38.49 -3.82 -28.95
CA LEU A 830 -38.48 -3.80 -30.41
C LEU A 830 -39.85 -3.60 -31.01
N ALA A 831 -40.90 -4.12 -30.36
CA ALA A 831 -42.29 -4.02 -30.84
C ALA A 831 -42.90 -2.63 -30.62
N TYR A 832 -42.63 -2.00 -29.50
CA TYR A 832 -43.35 -0.83 -29.02
C TYR A 832 -42.56 0.45 -28.88
N ALA A 833 -41.23 0.43 -29.03
CA ALA A 833 -40.38 1.62 -28.86
C ALA A 833 -40.71 2.72 -29.92
N HIS A 834 -41.24 2.38 -31.05
CA HIS A 834 -41.68 3.38 -32.06
C HIS A 834 -42.83 4.26 -31.58
N GLN A 835 -43.70 3.75 -30.69
CA GLN A 835 -44.78 4.48 -30.03
C GLN A 835 -44.38 5.01 -28.66
N HIS A 836 -43.48 4.28 -27.97
CA HIS A 836 -43.01 4.56 -26.61
C HIS A 836 -41.47 4.67 -26.56
N PRO A 837 -40.86 5.78 -27.08
CA PRO A 837 -39.38 5.91 -27.15
C PRO A 837 -38.66 5.77 -25.82
N GLN A 838 -39.35 5.97 -24.68
CA GLN A 838 -38.78 5.76 -23.34
C GLN A 838 -38.36 4.31 -23.08
N LEU A 839 -38.89 3.33 -23.81
CA LEU A 839 -38.45 1.92 -23.76
C LEU A 839 -37.01 1.72 -24.27
N THR A 840 -36.48 2.70 -25.00
CA THR A 840 -35.08 2.63 -25.45
C THR A 840 -34.07 3.02 -24.36
N ALA A 841 -34.55 3.56 -23.23
CA ALA A 841 -33.65 3.82 -22.09
C ALA A 841 -33.08 2.49 -21.58
N ASN A 842 -31.72 2.39 -21.48
CA ASN A 842 -31.08 1.17 -21.03
C ASN A 842 -31.03 1.16 -19.48
N ILE A 843 -32.15 0.83 -18.87
CA ILE A 843 -32.37 0.87 -17.42
C ILE A 843 -32.45 -0.53 -16.77
N GLY A 844 -32.12 -1.57 -17.53
CA GLY A 844 -32.17 -2.98 -17.09
C GLY A 844 -33.56 -3.61 -17.21
N ASN A 845 -33.56 -4.96 -17.20
CA ASN A 845 -34.79 -5.74 -17.44
C ASN A 845 -35.86 -5.47 -16.36
N LEU A 846 -35.49 -5.34 -15.11
CA LEU A 846 -36.43 -5.09 -14.01
C LEU A 846 -37.17 -3.75 -14.18
N ALA A 847 -36.46 -2.71 -14.58
CA ALA A 847 -37.07 -1.38 -14.78
C ALA A 847 -37.87 -1.32 -16.06
N LEU A 848 -37.46 -2.01 -17.15
CA LEU A 848 -38.20 -2.09 -18.40
C LEU A 848 -39.51 -2.85 -18.25
N LEU A 849 -39.56 -3.95 -17.49
CA LEU A 849 -40.79 -4.64 -17.15
C LEU A 849 -41.76 -3.73 -16.38
N LYS A 850 -41.28 -2.98 -15.42
CA LYS A 850 -42.07 -2.01 -14.68
C LYS A 850 -42.65 -0.95 -15.62
N LEU A 851 -41.81 -0.36 -16.47
CA LEU A 851 -42.19 0.65 -17.44
C LEU A 851 -43.25 0.09 -18.45
N ALA A 852 -43.09 -1.15 -18.89
CA ALA A 852 -44.05 -1.79 -19.77
C ALA A 852 -45.45 -1.94 -19.12
N GLY A 853 -45.48 -2.26 -17.83
CA GLY A 853 -46.71 -2.27 -17.03
C GLY A 853 -47.33 -0.88 -16.90
N GLU A 854 -46.53 0.14 -16.59
CA GLU A 854 -46.98 1.54 -16.46
C GLU A 854 -47.54 2.10 -17.78
N LEU A 855 -46.98 1.66 -18.91
CA LEU A 855 -47.46 2.03 -20.26
C LEU A 855 -48.69 1.25 -20.72
N GLY A 856 -49.17 0.29 -19.95
CA GLY A 856 -50.30 -0.56 -20.29
C GLY A 856 -50.00 -1.57 -21.41
N LEU A 857 -48.73 -1.84 -21.72
CA LEU A 857 -48.32 -2.83 -22.74
C LEU A 857 -48.48 -4.26 -22.23
N ILE A 858 -48.37 -4.44 -20.94
CA ILE A 858 -48.62 -5.68 -20.21
C ILE A 858 -49.39 -5.38 -18.91
N PRO A 859 -50.15 -6.32 -18.35
CA PRO A 859 -50.85 -6.13 -17.07
C PRO A 859 -49.83 -5.85 -15.94
N VAL A 860 -50.14 -4.86 -15.11
CA VAL A 860 -49.27 -4.40 -14.04
C VAL A 860 -48.91 -5.52 -13.03
N ASP A 861 -49.91 -6.36 -12.68
CA ASP A 861 -49.75 -7.47 -11.78
C ASP A 861 -48.78 -8.54 -12.33
N ILE A 862 -48.89 -8.86 -13.63
CA ILE A 862 -47.98 -9.78 -14.31
C ILE A 862 -46.55 -9.18 -14.42
N ALA A 863 -46.45 -7.89 -14.72
CA ALA A 863 -45.15 -7.17 -14.73
C ALA A 863 -44.44 -7.30 -13.39
N GLU A 864 -45.13 -7.04 -12.28
CA GLU A 864 -44.56 -7.12 -10.95
C GLU A 864 -44.19 -8.57 -10.55
N GLN A 865 -45.05 -9.55 -10.85
CA GLN A 865 -44.73 -10.96 -10.61
C GLN A 865 -43.50 -11.42 -11.41
N THR A 866 -43.43 -11.06 -12.71
CA THR A 866 -42.26 -11.41 -13.55
C THR A 866 -40.98 -10.72 -13.07
N ARG A 867 -41.08 -9.47 -12.61
CA ARG A 867 -39.96 -8.75 -11.99
C ARG A 867 -39.44 -9.46 -10.73
N ALA A 868 -40.37 -9.85 -9.86
CA ALA A 868 -40.05 -10.61 -8.65
C ALA A 868 -39.34 -11.95 -8.97
N LEU A 869 -39.90 -12.67 -9.98
CA LEU A 869 -39.28 -13.92 -10.45
C LEU A 869 -37.90 -13.69 -11.03
N TYR A 870 -37.71 -12.68 -11.90
CA TYR A 870 -36.38 -12.38 -12.49
C TYR A 870 -35.33 -12.04 -11.41
N ARG A 871 -35.71 -11.27 -10.40
CA ARG A 871 -34.83 -10.97 -9.25
C ARG A 871 -34.47 -12.26 -8.51
N THR A 872 -35.44 -13.13 -8.22
CA THR A 872 -35.18 -14.42 -7.55
C THR A 872 -34.22 -15.29 -8.37
N LEU A 873 -34.46 -15.43 -9.67
CA LEU A 873 -33.60 -16.21 -10.57
C LEU A 873 -32.16 -15.64 -10.59
N ARG A 874 -31.99 -14.32 -10.68
CA ARG A 874 -30.69 -13.66 -10.62
C ARG A 874 -29.97 -13.86 -9.29
N GLN A 875 -30.68 -13.73 -8.17
CA GLN A 875 -30.12 -13.96 -6.82
C GLN A 875 -29.68 -15.41 -6.63
N THR A 876 -30.48 -16.36 -7.12
CA THR A 876 -30.13 -17.79 -7.07
C THR A 876 -28.94 -18.09 -7.95
N GLN A 877 -28.90 -17.59 -9.17
CA GLN A 877 -27.73 -17.72 -10.05
C GLN A 877 -26.47 -17.13 -9.42
N HIS A 878 -26.57 -15.94 -8.83
CA HIS A 878 -25.47 -15.28 -8.17
C HIS A 878 -24.91 -16.12 -7.02
N ARG A 879 -25.76 -16.59 -6.11
CA ARG A 879 -25.40 -17.47 -4.98
C ARG A 879 -24.76 -18.79 -5.44
N MET A 880 -25.30 -19.42 -6.48
CA MET A 880 -24.73 -20.64 -7.05
C MET A 880 -23.33 -20.40 -7.63
N ARG A 881 -23.14 -19.29 -8.37
CA ARG A 881 -21.84 -18.92 -8.93
C ARG A 881 -20.81 -18.58 -7.85
N LEU A 882 -21.21 -17.92 -6.76
CA LEU A 882 -20.34 -17.68 -5.60
C LEU A 882 -19.86 -18.98 -4.96
N ASN A 883 -20.55 -20.11 -5.20
CA ASN A 883 -20.15 -21.45 -4.78
C ASN A 883 -19.63 -22.35 -5.92
N ASN A 884 -19.21 -21.72 -7.04
CA ASN A 884 -18.65 -22.40 -8.22
C ASN A 884 -19.57 -23.44 -8.85
N LEU A 885 -20.90 -23.33 -8.64
CA LEU A 885 -21.88 -24.20 -9.25
C LEU A 885 -22.24 -23.70 -10.65
N SER A 886 -21.81 -24.42 -11.67
CA SER A 886 -22.12 -24.16 -13.06
C SER A 886 -22.21 -25.50 -13.81
N PRO A 887 -23.29 -25.72 -14.59
CA PRO A 887 -24.47 -24.88 -14.84
C PRO A 887 -25.33 -24.70 -13.57
N CYS A 888 -26.06 -23.56 -13.51
CA CYS A 888 -26.90 -23.23 -12.36
C CYS A 888 -28.25 -23.97 -12.50
N ARG A 889 -28.39 -25.13 -11.84
CA ARG A 889 -29.56 -26.02 -11.87
C ARG A 889 -30.06 -26.25 -10.45
N ILE A 890 -31.41 -26.23 -10.31
CA ILE A 890 -32.10 -26.41 -9.03
C ILE A 890 -33.16 -27.51 -9.20
N GLU A 891 -33.75 -27.95 -8.10
CA GLU A 891 -34.87 -28.93 -8.16
C GLU A 891 -36.07 -28.35 -8.89
N GLN A 892 -36.77 -29.21 -9.63
CA GLN A 892 -38.01 -28.82 -10.33
C GLN A 892 -39.06 -28.35 -9.33
N GLY A 893 -39.61 -27.15 -9.54
CA GLY A 893 -40.63 -26.58 -8.65
C GLY A 893 -40.09 -25.78 -7.45
N GLU A 894 -38.76 -25.68 -7.25
CA GLU A 894 -38.14 -24.84 -6.18
C GLU A 894 -38.43 -23.36 -6.42
N ILE A 895 -38.48 -22.92 -7.68
CA ILE A 895 -38.88 -21.57 -8.08
C ILE A 895 -40.12 -21.66 -8.94
N GLU A 896 -41.18 -20.90 -8.59
CA GLU A 896 -42.40 -20.85 -9.34
C GLU A 896 -42.29 -19.98 -10.60
N THR A 897 -42.39 -20.56 -11.80
CA THR A 897 -42.19 -19.87 -13.09
C THR A 897 -43.50 -19.49 -13.79
N ALA A 898 -44.64 -19.64 -13.13
CA ALA A 898 -45.98 -19.40 -13.74
C ALA A 898 -46.15 -17.98 -14.29
N ALA A 899 -45.60 -16.98 -13.61
CA ALA A 899 -45.62 -15.57 -14.09
C ALA A 899 -44.91 -15.41 -15.43
N CYS A 900 -43.74 -16.04 -15.60
CA CYS A 900 -43.00 -16.02 -16.87
C CYS A 900 -43.80 -16.70 -17.98
N ARG A 901 -44.38 -17.89 -17.73
CA ARG A 901 -45.22 -18.61 -18.72
C ARG A 901 -46.42 -17.80 -19.13
N LYS A 902 -47.13 -17.20 -18.19
CA LYS A 902 -48.31 -16.36 -18.48
C LYS A 902 -47.95 -15.13 -19.31
N LEU A 903 -46.86 -14.45 -19.00
CA LEU A 903 -46.42 -13.30 -19.80
C LEU A 903 -45.96 -13.75 -21.19
N TRP A 904 -45.29 -14.88 -21.31
CA TRP A 904 -44.90 -15.44 -22.61
C TRP A 904 -46.09 -15.74 -23.51
N GLU A 905 -47.09 -16.47 -23.02
CA GLU A 905 -48.32 -16.79 -23.74
C GLU A 905 -49.06 -15.52 -24.22
N MET A 906 -49.06 -14.49 -23.39
CA MET A 906 -49.67 -13.20 -23.78
C MET A 906 -48.94 -12.49 -24.91
N LEU A 907 -47.59 -12.53 -24.91
CA LEU A 907 -46.78 -11.81 -25.92
C LEU A 907 -46.60 -12.58 -27.20
N PHE A 908 -46.49 -13.91 -27.15
CA PHE A 908 -46.13 -14.74 -28.28
C PHE A 908 -47.30 -15.63 -28.80
N GLU A 909 -48.42 -15.70 -28.06
CA GLU A 909 -49.57 -16.55 -28.40
C GLU A 909 -49.23 -18.04 -28.56
N GLU A 910 -48.16 -18.49 -27.90
CA GLU A 910 -47.69 -19.87 -27.84
C GLU A 910 -47.46 -20.25 -26.39
N SER A 911 -47.78 -21.52 -26.04
CA SER A 911 -47.41 -22.06 -24.71
C SER A 911 -45.88 -22.23 -24.58
N LEU A 912 -45.36 -21.91 -23.47
CA LEU A 912 -43.94 -21.96 -23.18
C LEU A 912 -43.47 -23.40 -22.96
#